data_3e9f8578aca44e864b0a0a7d1fa2cf89
#
_entry.id   3e9f8578aca44e864b0a0a7d1fa2cf89
#
_cell.length_a   1.000
_cell.length_b   1.000
_cell.length_c   1.000
_cell.angle_alpha   90.00
_cell.angle_beta   90.00
_cell.angle_gamma   90.00
#
_symmetry.space_group_name_H-M   'P 1'
#
loop_
_entity.id
_entity.type
_entity.pdbx_description
1 polymer ?
#
loop_
_entity_poly.entity_id
_entity_poly.type
_entity_poly.pdbx_seq_one_letter_code
_entity_poly.pdbx_strand_id
1 'polypeptide(L)'
;MHPRPLHRCRRHLTGLLVSAFLVGAFSAVPATAAPAPRDELPPQEPGVTLRVFDVQVPLSELCDIKAGQTPNVDKLMPEIDWSSPDDFGFGDHFVSQVTANLTVPEGGAYAFRLTSDDGSRLRIDDSTVIDHDGLHGADPKDGSVELTEGHHALRIDHFDRTGGQQVTLEWKPPGAGDFAVVPNSVLSTDADVVRVTAPGRKECEGALDSPGDGLPLTEVHPDYALTDLRPAGFEPQVTAMDWLPDGRLAVTTWGGTDNETGEVYLLDGVQGETGPGSVTAKKVAEGLKEPMGIKAVDGKLYVSQKHELTELTDSDGDDVTDARRTVATWPYGGNFHEFAFGLLYRDGYFYLNLSVAINLGGATTDPQPAPNRGSTIKVNKETGEVDYIAGGLRTPNGIGWGPEGDMFVLDNQGGWLPSSKLLHIKQDRFFNHYTNPAGPFDAQPVTKPVLWLPQNEIANSPSTPLQLTEGRFAGQMLFGDVTYGGIQRAYLEKVDGEYQGAVFRFTQGLEAGVNRISMGPDGAIYAGGLGAGGNWGQEGKLTYGLQKLSPSGDKAFDILAMRAKPGGFELEYTEPLSEATAAKLAESYRVDQWTYAPTPQYGGPKIDEESLAVSAATLSEDGKKVTLTIPGLKANRVVHVRSPRPFSSAGGTELWSTEAWYTLNSLPGDQPPATQYEAEEGTLTGGAGVDTEHAGYSGGGFVDNFGEEGAAVTFDVEAGEAGPYDVGLRYSNGPDPAPGTKTVSVHVNGEKVRQTELLSTTDWKTWSTGTEQLELREGRNTITYAYDSGDTGHVNLDMITVHPKGARVQLFDGPDQAAWQHPDGRTPEWPVSDGEMEISGGDLRTKQGFQDFRAHVEFWLPNLPPDVTGQDRANSGVYLQERYEVQILDSYGDTTLADNEAGAIYTKKAPDVNAATAPETWQTYDITFRAARYDAAGNKTEDARISVVWNGVTVHDDVAVDGATGGGAAEGPTAGAIKLQDHGSKIRYRNVWVEPLG
;
A
#
# COMPACT_ATOMS: atom_id res chain seq x y z
N MET A 1 9.62 -26.75 -58.99
CA MET A 1 10.37 -26.49 -60.27
C MET A 1 11.25 -25.28 -60.03
N HIS A 2 12.55 -25.55 -59.98
CA HIS A 2 13.65 -24.58 -60.06
C HIS A 2 13.75 -24.03 -61.49
N PRO A 3 14.56 -23.00 -61.89
CA PRO A 3 15.82 -22.53 -61.29
C PRO A 3 16.08 -21.00 -61.26
N ARG A 4 17.19 -20.68 -60.63
CA ARG A 4 18.10 -19.51 -60.73
C ARG A 4 18.65 -19.29 -62.14
N PRO A 5 19.37 -18.20 -62.59
CA PRO A 5 20.63 -17.73 -61.95
C PRO A 5 20.98 -16.22 -62.04
N LEU A 6 21.90 -15.83 -61.18
CA LEU A 6 23.16 -15.01 -61.35
C LEU A 6 23.39 -14.15 -62.57
N HIS A 7 23.83 -12.90 -62.39
CA HIS A 7 25.08 -12.43 -63.04
C HIS A 7 25.77 -11.26 -62.34
N ARG A 8 27.08 -11.47 -62.18
CA ARG A 8 28.12 -10.45 -61.80
C ARG A 8 28.39 -9.49 -62.95
N CYS A 9 28.89 -8.28 -62.67
CA CYS A 9 29.91 -7.68 -63.48
C CYS A 9 30.80 -6.74 -62.67
N ARG A 10 32.10 -7.03 -62.67
CA ARG A 10 33.23 -6.22 -62.28
C ARG A 10 33.56 -5.13 -63.33
N ARG A 11 34.14 -4.02 -62.91
CA ARG A 11 35.34 -3.45 -63.65
C ARG A 11 36.15 -2.51 -62.77
N HIS A 12 37.42 -2.77 -62.78
CA HIS A 12 38.65 -2.15 -62.34
C HIS A 12 38.89 -0.73 -62.85
N LEU A 13 39.68 0.05 -62.09
CA LEU A 13 40.99 0.62 -62.56
C LEU A 13 41.68 1.29 -61.33
N THR A 14 42.82 0.75 -60.90
CA THR A 14 44.20 1.27 -60.98
C THR A 14 44.35 2.77 -60.59
N GLY A 15 45.05 3.24 -59.57
CA GLY A 15 46.34 2.87 -59.00
C GLY A 15 47.12 4.13 -58.73
N LEU A 16 47.75 4.26 -57.57
CA LEU A 16 49.09 4.88 -57.47
C LEU A 16 49.61 4.66 -56.01
N LEU A 17 50.75 4.00 -55.95
CA LEU A 17 51.54 3.85 -54.73
C LEU A 17 52.22 5.18 -54.41
N VAL A 18 52.07 5.60 -53.11
CA VAL A 18 53.07 6.43 -52.42
C VAL A 18 53.39 5.79 -51.12
N SER A 19 54.61 5.26 -51.04
CA SER A 19 55.18 4.66 -49.79
C SER A 19 55.55 5.82 -48.84
N ALA A 20 54.87 5.94 -47.71
CA ALA A 20 55.35 6.70 -46.55
C ALA A 20 55.55 5.77 -45.38
N PHE A 21 56.83 5.65 -44.95
CA PHE A 21 57.21 5.01 -43.71
C PHE A 21 56.50 5.69 -42.55
N LEU A 22 55.60 5.00 -41.85
CA LEU A 22 55.11 5.41 -40.54
C LEU A 22 55.81 4.51 -39.51
N VAL A 23 56.69 5.17 -38.77
CA VAL A 23 57.28 4.65 -37.54
C VAL A 23 56.14 4.39 -36.56
N GLY A 24 55.93 3.14 -36.14
CA GLY A 24 54.95 2.79 -35.14
C GLY A 24 55.33 3.40 -33.78
N ALA A 25 54.64 4.41 -33.38
CA ALA A 25 54.61 4.79 -31.98
C ALA A 25 53.66 3.81 -31.25
N PHE A 26 54.24 2.93 -30.47
CA PHE A 26 53.48 2.23 -29.43
C PHE A 26 52.97 3.32 -28.47
N SER A 27 51.68 3.64 -28.53
CA SER A 27 51.01 4.37 -27.48
C SER A 27 50.97 3.44 -26.28
N ALA A 28 51.83 3.70 -25.29
CA ALA A 28 51.65 3.16 -23.97
C ALA A 28 50.25 3.57 -23.46
N VAL A 29 49.39 2.61 -23.14
CA VAL A 29 48.22 2.82 -22.35
C VAL A 29 48.71 3.51 -21.08
N PRO A 30 48.18 4.71 -20.71
CA PRO A 30 48.58 5.28 -19.43
C PRO A 30 48.18 4.27 -18.36
N ALA A 31 49.14 3.84 -17.55
CA ALA A 31 48.86 3.16 -16.30
C ALA A 31 47.91 4.09 -15.54
N THR A 32 46.72 3.59 -15.18
CA THR A 32 45.85 4.26 -14.25
C THR A 32 46.69 4.60 -13.02
N ALA A 33 46.89 5.89 -12.76
CA ALA A 33 47.56 6.35 -11.55
C ALA A 33 46.84 5.70 -10.35
N ALA A 34 47.60 5.14 -9.43
CA ALA A 34 47.05 4.70 -8.17
C ALA A 34 46.27 5.87 -7.53
N PRO A 35 45.10 5.63 -6.95
CA PRO A 35 44.31 6.69 -6.28
C PRO A 35 45.23 7.38 -5.25
N ALA A 36 45.18 8.70 -5.21
CA ALA A 36 45.99 9.47 -4.24
C ALA A 36 45.45 9.18 -2.84
N PRO A 37 46.36 9.04 -1.83
CA PRO A 37 45.92 8.87 -0.44
C PRO A 37 45.11 10.10 0.01
N ARG A 38 44.11 9.88 0.88
CA ARG A 38 43.30 10.96 1.48
C ARG A 38 44.21 11.77 2.42
N ASP A 39 44.50 13.01 2.07
CA ASP A 39 45.47 13.86 2.78
C ASP A 39 45.00 14.33 4.16
N GLU A 40 43.67 14.36 4.45
CA GLU A 40 43.14 14.66 5.78
C GLU A 40 41.88 13.80 6.01
N LEU A 41 41.93 12.94 7.03
CA LEU A 41 40.78 12.23 7.55
C LEU A 41 40.12 13.06 8.69
N PRO A 42 38.80 12.98 8.88
CA PRO A 42 38.17 13.47 10.09
C PRO A 42 38.76 12.77 11.33
N PRO A 43 38.45 13.20 12.57
CA PRO A 43 38.86 12.47 13.75
C PRO A 43 38.56 10.97 13.65
N GLN A 44 39.51 10.14 13.99
CA GLN A 44 39.44 8.68 13.83
C GLN A 44 39.36 7.95 15.17
N GLU A 45 38.60 6.85 15.23
CA GLU A 45 38.60 5.86 16.30
C GLU A 45 39.13 4.51 15.78
N PRO A 46 39.85 3.72 16.60
CA PRO A 46 40.37 2.41 16.16
C PRO A 46 39.24 1.40 15.92
N GLY A 47 39.33 0.64 14.82
CA GLY A 47 38.41 -0.42 14.49
C GLY A 47 37.74 -0.25 13.11
N VAL A 48 36.70 -1.01 12.87
CA VAL A 48 35.92 -1.03 11.63
C VAL A 48 34.44 -0.86 11.93
N THR A 49 33.70 -0.27 10.99
CA THR A 49 32.24 -0.24 11.06
C THR A 49 31.68 -1.48 10.39
N LEU A 50 30.90 -2.28 11.13
CA LEU A 50 30.12 -3.39 10.61
C LEU A 50 28.64 -2.98 10.54
N ARG A 51 28.03 -3.10 9.36
CA ARG A 51 26.60 -2.97 9.12
C ARG A 51 26.02 -4.25 8.60
N VAL A 52 24.88 -4.68 9.14
CA VAL A 52 24.19 -5.89 8.71
C VAL A 52 22.74 -5.56 8.33
N PHE A 53 22.32 -6.09 7.20
CA PHE A 53 21.03 -5.89 6.57
C PHE A 53 20.31 -7.23 6.46
N ASP A 54 19.23 -7.40 7.22
CA ASP A 54 18.38 -8.59 7.20
C ASP A 54 17.51 -8.59 5.94
N VAL A 55 17.90 -9.37 4.93
CA VAL A 55 17.18 -9.40 3.64
C VAL A 55 16.08 -10.44 3.59
N GLN A 56 16.06 -11.41 4.52
CA GLN A 56 15.03 -12.45 4.66
C GLN A 56 14.77 -13.27 3.38
N VAL A 57 15.72 -13.28 2.45
CA VAL A 57 15.65 -14.06 1.21
C VAL A 57 16.95 -14.82 1.01
N PRO A 58 16.89 -16.05 0.46
CA PRO A 58 18.07 -16.87 0.24
C PRO A 58 18.86 -16.38 -0.99
N LEU A 59 19.83 -15.51 -0.78
CA LEU A 59 20.73 -15.03 -1.82
C LEU A 59 21.59 -16.16 -2.41
N SER A 60 22.05 -16.00 -3.64
CA SER A 60 23.02 -16.88 -4.31
C SER A 60 24.28 -16.16 -4.78
N GLU A 61 24.28 -14.84 -4.69
CA GLU A 61 25.37 -13.93 -5.05
C GLU A 61 25.21 -12.63 -4.27
N LEU A 62 26.28 -11.82 -4.18
CA LEU A 62 26.24 -10.51 -3.54
C LEU A 62 25.19 -9.61 -4.19
N CYS A 63 24.45 -8.92 -3.38
CA CYS A 63 23.55 -7.86 -3.83
C CYS A 63 23.99 -6.49 -3.29
N ASP A 64 23.74 -5.47 -4.07
CA ASP A 64 23.81 -4.10 -3.58
C ASP A 64 22.52 -3.78 -2.81
N ILE A 65 22.65 -3.33 -1.57
CA ILE A 65 21.50 -2.88 -0.77
C ILE A 65 20.96 -1.58 -1.37
N LYS A 66 19.64 -1.49 -1.53
CA LYS A 66 18.98 -0.26 -1.98
C LYS A 66 19.47 0.95 -1.19
N ALA A 67 19.75 2.03 -1.89
CA ALA A 67 20.19 3.27 -1.26
C ALA A 67 19.15 3.82 -0.26
N GLY A 68 19.63 4.41 0.82
CA GLY A 68 18.79 5.02 1.84
C GLY A 68 18.21 4.06 2.89
N GLN A 69 18.53 2.77 2.82
CA GLN A 69 18.12 1.82 3.86
C GLN A 69 19.04 1.89 5.08
N THR A 70 18.42 2.00 6.25
CA THR A 70 19.11 1.92 7.53
C THR A 70 19.38 0.46 7.89
N PRO A 71 20.60 0.07 8.28
CA PRO A 71 20.93 -1.32 8.61
C PRO A 71 20.15 -1.81 9.85
N ASN A 72 20.02 -3.12 10.00
CA ASN A 72 19.48 -3.74 11.20
C ASN A 72 20.50 -3.77 12.34
N VAL A 73 21.80 -3.86 11.99
CA VAL A 73 22.93 -3.77 12.93
C VAL A 73 23.92 -2.76 12.40
N ASP A 74 24.41 -1.86 13.26
CA ASP A 74 25.47 -0.88 12.98
C ASP A 74 26.35 -0.77 14.22
N LYS A 75 27.58 -1.28 14.17
CA LYS A 75 28.46 -1.36 15.33
C LYS A 75 29.93 -1.21 14.99
N LEU A 76 30.70 -0.72 15.96
CA LEU A 76 32.16 -0.70 15.92
C LEU A 76 32.71 -2.06 16.30
N MET A 77 33.57 -2.61 15.47
CA MET A 77 34.28 -3.89 15.71
C MET A 77 35.78 -3.63 15.75
N PRO A 78 36.55 -4.32 16.62
CA PRO A 78 37.99 -4.06 16.74
C PRO A 78 38.81 -4.53 15.54
N GLU A 79 38.45 -5.64 14.93
CA GLU A 79 39.14 -6.28 13.79
C GLU A 79 38.13 -7.10 12.99
N ILE A 80 38.56 -7.65 11.83
CA ILE A 80 37.72 -8.43 10.94
C ILE A 80 38.10 -9.90 11.09
N ASP A 81 37.52 -10.55 12.10
CA ASP A 81 37.69 -11.99 12.39
C ASP A 81 36.44 -12.50 13.13
N TRP A 82 35.40 -12.78 12.38
CA TRP A 82 34.06 -13.11 12.89
C TRP A 82 33.58 -14.45 12.33
N SER A 83 32.93 -15.27 13.17
CA SER A 83 32.47 -16.61 12.78
C SER A 83 31.24 -17.07 13.55
N SER A 84 30.49 -16.15 14.17
CA SER A 84 29.33 -16.51 14.97
C SER A 84 28.12 -15.60 14.68
N PRO A 85 26.88 -16.07 14.88
CA PRO A 85 25.69 -15.23 14.79
C PRO A 85 25.73 -13.99 15.69
N ASP A 86 26.41 -14.07 16.83
CA ASP A 86 26.54 -12.94 17.77
C ASP A 86 27.39 -11.80 17.19
N ASP A 87 28.35 -12.15 16.30
CA ASP A 87 29.17 -11.14 15.63
C ASP A 87 28.35 -10.31 14.65
N PHE A 88 27.46 -10.94 13.90
CA PHE A 88 26.62 -10.29 12.90
C PHE A 88 25.28 -9.80 13.46
N GLY A 89 24.73 -10.47 14.48
CA GLY A 89 23.40 -10.24 15.00
C GLY A 89 22.28 -10.99 14.28
N PHE A 90 22.64 -11.80 13.28
CA PHE A 90 21.77 -12.65 12.48
C PHE A 90 22.43 -13.98 12.22
N GLY A 91 21.63 -15.04 12.04
CA GLY A 91 22.13 -16.38 11.74
C GLY A 91 22.12 -16.72 10.24
N ASP A 92 21.15 -16.18 9.49
CA ASP A 92 20.90 -16.53 8.09
C ASP A 92 20.31 -15.33 7.34
N HIS A 93 20.35 -15.36 6.01
CA HIS A 93 19.65 -14.45 5.09
C HIS A 93 19.97 -12.97 5.28
N PHE A 94 21.24 -12.63 5.41
CA PHE A 94 21.65 -11.24 5.58
C PHE A 94 22.78 -10.83 4.60
N VAL A 95 22.92 -9.52 4.42
CA VAL A 95 24.06 -8.88 3.78
C VAL A 95 24.83 -8.11 4.85
N SER A 96 26.13 -8.23 4.87
CA SER A 96 26.99 -7.41 5.73
C SER A 96 27.94 -6.52 4.93
N GLN A 97 28.14 -5.30 5.41
CA GLN A 97 29.08 -4.34 4.86
C GLN A 97 30.06 -3.91 5.94
N VAL A 98 31.34 -3.98 5.62
CA VAL A 98 32.42 -3.53 6.49
C VAL A 98 33.09 -2.34 5.85
N THR A 99 33.28 -1.26 6.58
CA THR A 99 34.01 -0.07 6.13
C THR A 99 35.06 0.35 7.15
N ALA A 100 36.23 0.74 6.66
CA ALA A 100 37.32 1.24 7.49
C ALA A 100 38.29 2.08 6.67
N ASN A 101 39.18 2.79 7.34
CA ASN A 101 40.40 3.34 6.79
C ASN A 101 41.56 2.38 7.18
N LEU A 102 42.28 1.86 6.19
CA LEU A 102 43.47 1.05 6.38
C LEU A 102 44.70 1.95 6.34
N THR A 103 45.48 2.00 7.41
CA THR A 103 46.75 2.72 7.47
C THR A 103 47.88 1.84 6.99
N VAL A 104 48.49 2.19 5.86
CA VAL A 104 49.61 1.51 5.25
C VAL A 104 50.93 2.17 5.71
N PRO A 105 51.78 1.46 6.45
CA PRO A 105 52.98 2.07 7.04
C PRO A 105 54.13 2.27 6.05
N GLU A 106 54.15 1.57 4.97
CA GLU A 106 55.13 1.70 3.88
C GLU A 106 54.54 1.26 2.54
N GLY A 107 54.87 1.98 1.46
CA GLY A 107 54.38 1.62 0.12
C GLY A 107 54.93 0.33 -0.40
N GLY A 108 54.14 -0.47 -1.13
CA GLY A 108 54.53 -1.71 -1.73
C GLY A 108 53.40 -2.69 -2.04
N ALA A 109 53.76 -3.90 -2.42
CA ALA A 109 52.81 -4.95 -2.72
C ALA A 109 52.26 -5.60 -1.45
N TYR A 110 50.98 -5.43 -1.21
CA TYR A 110 50.25 -6.08 -0.12
C TYR A 110 49.43 -7.24 -0.65
N ALA A 111 49.59 -8.42 -0.04
CA ALA A 111 48.69 -9.54 -0.30
C ALA A 111 47.60 -9.60 0.79
N PHE A 112 46.37 -9.84 0.38
CA PHE A 112 45.23 -10.01 1.27
C PHE A 112 44.67 -11.41 1.08
N ARG A 113 44.10 -11.96 2.15
CA ARG A 113 43.31 -13.18 2.16
C ARG A 113 41.98 -12.89 2.82
N LEU A 114 40.89 -13.12 2.10
CA LEU A 114 39.54 -13.03 2.60
C LEU A 114 38.97 -14.44 2.71
N THR A 115 38.60 -14.83 3.93
CA THR A 115 37.87 -16.08 4.20
C THR A 115 36.43 -15.71 4.51
N SER A 116 35.49 -16.28 3.78
CA SER A 116 34.07 -16.01 3.98
C SER A 116 33.20 -17.26 3.83
N ASP A 117 32.05 -17.25 4.44
CA ASP A 117 30.94 -18.17 4.33
C ASP A 117 29.66 -17.29 4.34
N ASP A 118 28.91 -17.08 3.29
CA ASP A 118 29.06 -17.38 1.87
C ASP A 118 29.94 -16.34 1.12
N GLY A 119 29.42 -15.76 0.02
CA GLY A 119 30.14 -14.91 -0.90
C GLY A 119 30.55 -13.55 -0.35
N SER A 120 31.72 -13.07 -0.80
CA SER A 120 32.29 -11.80 -0.35
C SER A 120 33.12 -11.10 -1.42
N ARG A 121 33.36 -9.78 -1.19
CA ARG A 121 34.18 -8.94 -2.06
C ARG A 121 34.99 -7.94 -1.25
N LEU A 122 36.29 -7.89 -1.43
CA LEU A 122 37.19 -6.88 -0.84
C LEU A 122 37.49 -5.80 -1.87
N ARG A 123 37.25 -4.54 -1.47
CA ARG A 123 37.69 -3.35 -2.23
C ARG A 123 38.66 -2.53 -1.39
N ILE A 124 39.67 -1.96 -2.05
CA ILE A 124 40.57 -0.95 -1.47
C ILE A 124 40.63 0.21 -2.46
N ASP A 125 40.32 1.42 -1.98
CA ASP A 125 40.19 2.64 -2.81
C ASP A 125 39.28 2.40 -4.03
N ASP A 126 38.11 1.79 -3.81
CA ASP A 126 37.11 1.40 -4.81
C ASP A 126 37.59 0.34 -5.85
N SER A 127 38.84 -0.09 -5.78
CA SER A 127 39.34 -1.15 -6.64
C SER A 127 39.09 -2.54 -6.03
N THR A 128 38.46 -3.44 -6.77
CA THR A 128 38.24 -4.81 -6.32
C THR A 128 39.57 -5.55 -6.25
N VAL A 129 39.98 -5.94 -5.05
CA VAL A 129 41.22 -6.72 -4.79
C VAL A 129 40.91 -8.21 -4.74
N ILE A 130 39.79 -8.59 -4.13
CA ILE A 130 39.30 -9.97 -4.07
C ILE A 130 37.83 -9.96 -4.46
N ASP A 131 37.46 -10.81 -5.41
CA ASP A 131 36.08 -11.12 -5.75
C ASP A 131 35.86 -12.60 -5.48
N HIS A 132 35.15 -12.92 -4.41
CA HIS A 132 34.84 -14.25 -3.91
C HIS A 132 33.32 -14.43 -3.78
N ASP A 133 32.59 -13.98 -4.80
CA ASP A 133 31.16 -14.05 -4.83
C ASP A 133 30.62 -15.45 -5.12
N GLY A 134 29.38 -15.73 -4.71
CA GLY A 134 28.70 -17.02 -4.90
C GLY A 134 28.58 -17.84 -3.62
N LEU A 135 27.89 -18.98 -3.71
CA LEU A 135 27.64 -19.87 -2.58
C LEU A 135 28.86 -20.78 -2.30
N HIS A 136 29.44 -20.70 -1.11
CA HIS A 136 30.50 -21.57 -0.63
C HIS A 136 30.55 -21.56 0.90
N GLY A 137 31.01 -22.65 1.51
CA GLY A 137 31.37 -22.66 2.93
C GLY A 137 32.63 -21.84 3.19
N ALA A 138 33.08 -21.76 4.43
CA ALA A 138 34.25 -21.00 4.81
C ALA A 138 35.48 -21.38 3.96
N ASP A 139 35.76 -20.62 2.93
CA ASP A 139 36.83 -20.83 1.95
C ASP A 139 37.67 -19.56 1.77
N PRO A 140 39.01 -19.65 1.81
CA PRO A 140 39.89 -18.50 1.66
C PRO A 140 40.17 -18.17 0.20
N LYS A 141 40.18 -16.88 -0.15
CA LYS A 141 40.64 -16.38 -1.45
C LYS A 141 41.68 -15.28 -1.30
N ASP A 142 42.80 -15.42 -2.06
CA ASP A 142 43.89 -14.48 -2.02
C ASP A 142 43.83 -13.45 -3.13
N GLY A 143 44.21 -12.19 -2.83
CA GLY A 143 44.39 -11.11 -3.78
C GLY A 143 45.60 -10.25 -3.43
N SER A 144 46.06 -9.41 -4.35
CA SER A 144 47.16 -8.48 -4.08
C SER A 144 46.94 -7.14 -4.76
N VAL A 145 47.46 -6.08 -4.13
CA VAL A 145 47.38 -4.71 -4.63
C VAL A 145 48.64 -3.94 -4.23
N GLU A 146 49.06 -3.01 -5.11
CA GLU A 146 50.14 -2.06 -4.77
C GLU A 146 49.50 -0.89 -4.02
N LEU A 147 49.95 -0.63 -2.79
CA LEU A 147 49.48 0.45 -1.95
C LEU A 147 50.61 1.46 -1.69
N THR A 148 50.25 2.72 -1.59
CA THR A 148 51.15 3.80 -1.16
C THR A 148 51.21 3.87 0.37
N GLU A 149 52.21 4.51 0.93
CA GLU A 149 52.18 4.88 2.37
C GLU A 149 51.02 5.85 2.62
N GLY A 150 50.24 5.65 3.69
CA GLY A 150 49.12 6.50 4.05
C GLY A 150 47.80 5.76 4.30
N HIS A 151 46.68 6.46 4.20
CA HIS A 151 45.34 5.93 4.45
C HIS A 151 44.67 5.50 3.16
N HIS A 152 44.06 4.31 3.19
CA HIS A 152 43.31 3.73 2.09
C HIS A 152 41.90 3.34 2.57
N ALA A 153 40.87 3.63 1.78
CA ALA A 153 39.54 3.19 2.08
C ALA A 153 39.41 1.67 1.90
N LEU A 154 38.91 0.98 2.93
CA LEU A 154 38.65 -0.46 2.90
C LEU A 154 37.16 -0.71 2.96
N ARG A 155 36.67 -1.57 2.08
CA ARG A 155 35.28 -2.05 2.10
C ARG A 155 35.25 -3.55 1.83
N ILE A 156 34.46 -4.28 2.64
CA ILE A 156 34.07 -5.66 2.38
C ILE A 156 32.54 -5.69 2.28
N ASP A 157 32.05 -6.29 1.20
CA ASP A 157 30.64 -6.68 1.06
C ASP A 157 30.60 -8.21 1.19
N HIS A 158 29.64 -8.73 1.96
CA HIS A 158 29.46 -10.14 2.23
C HIS A 158 27.99 -10.48 2.37
N PHE A 159 27.57 -11.67 1.94
CA PHE A 159 26.25 -12.19 2.26
C PHE A 159 26.35 -13.59 2.86
N ASP A 160 25.38 -13.88 3.70
CA ASP A 160 25.12 -15.20 4.25
C ASP A 160 23.75 -15.69 3.83
N ARG A 161 23.67 -16.93 3.35
CA ARG A 161 22.40 -17.55 2.97
C ARG A 161 21.82 -18.38 4.09
N THR A 162 22.51 -19.41 4.51
CA THR A 162 22.12 -20.33 5.59
C THR A 162 23.31 -21.16 6.05
N GLY A 163 23.39 -21.45 7.34
CA GLY A 163 24.37 -22.41 7.88
C GLY A 163 25.40 -21.77 8.78
N GLY A 164 26.67 -21.86 8.39
CA GLY A 164 27.75 -21.17 9.07
C GLY A 164 27.96 -19.79 8.48
N GLN A 165 28.39 -18.83 9.26
CA GLN A 165 28.76 -17.50 8.79
C GLN A 165 30.18 -17.19 9.19
N GLN A 166 30.99 -16.65 8.27
CA GLN A 166 32.34 -16.22 8.55
C GLN A 166 32.79 -15.06 7.66
N VAL A 167 33.53 -14.10 8.25
CA VAL A 167 34.33 -13.11 7.54
C VAL A 167 35.61 -12.89 8.31
N THR A 168 36.75 -13.28 7.70
CA THR A 168 38.11 -13.09 8.26
C THR A 168 38.96 -12.40 7.23
N LEU A 169 39.60 -11.28 7.55
CA LEU A 169 40.55 -10.59 6.69
C LEU A 169 41.96 -10.69 7.26
N GLU A 170 42.81 -11.39 6.50
CA GLU A 170 44.23 -11.48 6.76
C GLU A 170 45.00 -10.66 5.72
N TRP A 171 46.16 -10.17 6.10
CA TRP A 171 47.08 -9.50 5.19
C TRP A 171 48.50 -10.01 5.30
N LYS A 172 49.28 -9.73 4.28
CA LYS A 172 50.72 -9.99 4.23
C LYS A 172 51.41 -8.77 3.66
N PRO A 173 51.93 -7.88 4.55
CA PRO A 173 52.69 -6.69 4.14
C PRO A 173 53.99 -7.04 3.40
N PRO A 174 54.60 -6.10 2.68
CA PRO A 174 55.87 -6.31 2.02
C PRO A 174 56.91 -6.89 2.98
N GLY A 175 57.58 -8.00 2.59
CA GLY A 175 58.60 -8.69 3.39
C GLY A 175 58.09 -9.63 4.48
N ALA A 176 56.75 -9.71 4.75
CA ALA A 176 56.22 -10.67 5.70
C ALA A 176 56.27 -12.10 5.13
N GLY A 177 56.43 -13.10 6.01
CA GLY A 177 56.51 -14.52 5.63
C GLY A 177 55.13 -15.14 5.41
N ASP A 178 54.21 -14.87 6.32
CA ASP A 178 52.91 -15.51 6.41
C ASP A 178 51.77 -14.45 6.49
N PHE A 179 50.54 -14.89 6.22
CA PHE A 179 49.36 -14.12 6.46
C PHE A 179 49.06 -14.01 7.96
N ALA A 180 48.52 -12.86 8.38
CA ALA A 180 48.03 -12.63 9.73
C ALA A 180 46.78 -11.75 9.66
N VAL A 181 45.85 -11.86 10.61
CA VAL A 181 44.68 -11.00 10.72
C VAL A 181 45.12 -9.52 10.70
N VAL A 182 44.44 -8.70 9.94
CA VAL A 182 44.76 -7.28 9.87
C VAL A 182 44.54 -6.67 11.25
N PRO A 183 45.63 -6.15 11.90
CA PRO A 183 45.51 -5.74 13.31
C PRO A 183 44.77 -4.41 13.49
N ASN A 184 44.02 -4.29 14.58
CA ASN A 184 43.30 -3.07 14.96
C ASN A 184 44.16 -1.80 14.85
N SER A 185 45.48 -1.89 15.10
CA SER A 185 46.36 -0.74 15.09
C SER A 185 46.52 -0.04 13.75
N VAL A 186 46.09 -0.68 12.66
CA VAL A 186 46.11 -0.12 11.30
C VAL A 186 44.69 0.10 10.73
N LEU A 187 43.68 -0.21 11.50
CA LEU A 187 42.29 -0.03 11.14
C LEU A 187 41.67 1.13 11.92
N SER A 188 40.97 2.02 11.25
CA SER A 188 40.22 3.09 11.90
C SER A 188 38.93 3.41 11.14
N THR A 189 38.02 4.01 11.84
CA THR A 189 36.80 4.56 11.28
C THR A 189 36.57 5.98 11.83
N ASP A 190 35.72 6.77 11.17
CA ASP A 190 35.48 8.15 11.61
C ASP A 190 34.92 8.13 13.05
N ALA A 191 35.51 8.94 13.92
CA ALA A 191 35.01 9.13 15.27
C ALA A 191 33.71 9.94 15.22
N ASP A 192 32.88 9.78 16.25
CA ASP A 192 31.60 10.47 16.37
C ASP A 192 30.54 10.11 15.29
N VAL A 193 30.72 9.00 14.57
CA VAL A 193 29.68 8.49 13.66
C VAL A 193 28.47 8.07 14.47
N VAL A 194 27.33 8.69 14.18
CA VAL A 194 26.05 8.28 14.77
C VAL A 194 25.64 6.94 14.15
N ARG A 195 25.67 5.88 14.96
CA ARG A 195 25.29 4.54 14.55
C ARG A 195 23.80 4.36 14.68
N VAL A 196 23.11 4.11 13.57
CA VAL A 196 21.65 4.02 13.52
C VAL A 196 21.21 2.66 13.00
N THR A 197 20.14 2.14 13.59
CA THR A 197 19.55 0.88 13.18
C THR A 197 18.06 1.02 12.99
N ALA A 198 17.49 0.26 12.05
CA ALA A 198 16.05 0.17 11.85
C ALA A 198 15.65 -1.31 11.74
N PRO A 199 14.55 -1.72 12.39
CA PRO A 199 14.02 -3.07 12.23
C PRO A 199 13.42 -3.28 10.83
N GLY A 200 13.06 -4.54 10.55
CA GLY A 200 12.39 -4.94 9.32
C GLY A 200 13.35 -5.37 8.21
N ARG A 201 12.78 -6.05 7.24
CA ARG A 201 13.47 -6.57 6.06
C ARG A 201 14.14 -5.45 5.26
N LYS A 202 15.32 -5.73 4.72
CA LYS A 202 16.01 -4.86 3.77
C LYS A 202 16.00 -5.47 2.37
N GLU A 203 16.16 -4.62 1.36
CA GLU A 203 16.03 -5.03 -0.02
C GLU A 203 17.29 -4.76 -0.84
N CYS A 204 17.54 -5.66 -1.77
CA CYS A 204 18.62 -5.54 -2.73
C CYS A 204 18.21 -4.70 -3.94
N GLU A 205 19.10 -3.92 -4.52
CA GLU A 205 18.94 -3.37 -5.85
C GLU A 205 18.99 -4.50 -6.89
N GLY A 206 18.19 -4.40 -7.95
CA GLY A 206 18.17 -5.41 -9.01
C GLY A 206 17.50 -6.74 -8.66
N ALA A 207 17.01 -6.94 -7.43
CA ALA A 207 16.21 -8.12 -7.07
C ALA A 207 14.86 -8.12 -7.79
N LEU A 208 14.13 -9.25 -7.79
CA LEU A 208 12.83 -9.35 -8.48
C LEU A 208 11.79 -8.34 -7.98
N ASP A 209 11.89 -7.93 -6.72
CA ASP A 209 11.11 -6.89 -6.06
C ASP A 209 11.83 -5.53 -6.05
N SER A 210 12.87 -5.41 -6.82
CA SER A 210 13.75 -4.25 -6.90
C SER A 210 13.15 -3.15 -7.76
N PRO A 211 13.49 -1.89 -7.48
CA PRO A 211 13.03 -0.77 -8.26
C PRO A 211 13.53 -0.78 -9.70
N GLY A 212 12.64 -0.33 -10.56
CA GLY A 212 12.84 0.15 -11.90
C GLY A 212 14.01 -0.49 -12.64
N ASP A 213 15.04 0.26 -12.81
CA ASP A 213 16.28 -0.11 -13.49
C ASP A 213 17.43 -0.51 -12.54
N GLY A 214 17.15 -0.65 -11.24
CA GLY A 214 18.15 -0.95 -10.22
C GLY A 214 19.08 0.24 -9.87
N LEU A 215 18.77 1.44 -10.37
CA LEU A 215 19.53 2.64 -10.07
C LEU A 215 18.82 3.49 -9.01
N PRO A 216 19.46 3.77 -7.88
CA PRO A 216 18.86 4.62 -6.84
C PRO A 216 18.72 6.06 -7.31
N LEU A 217 17.67 6.74 -6.79
CA LEU A 217 17.57 8.20 -6.94
C LEU A 217 18.46 8.84 -5.87
N THR A 218 19.49 9.59 -6.30
CA THR A 218 20.49 10.19 -5.39
C THR A 218 20.52 11.71 -5.45
N GLU A 219 19.86 12.32 -6.42
CA GLU A 219 19.98 13.73 -6.75
C GLU A 219 18.70 14.51 -6.48
N VAL A 220 18.85 15.83 -6.44
CA VAL A 220 17.73 16.78 -6.38
C VAL A 220 16.97 16.76 -7.70
N HIS A 221 15.64 16.79 -7.62
CA HIS A 221 14.77 16.81 -8.80
C HIS A 221 15.12 18.01 -9.72
N PRO A 222 15.35 17.79 -11.02
CA PRO A 222 15.83 18.84 -11.95
C PRO A 222 14.96 20.10 -12.00
N ASP A 223 13.66 20.00 -11.72
CA ASP A 223 12.76 21.17 -11.66
C ASP A 223 13.11 22.14 -10.53
N TYR A 224 14.05 21.81 -9.66
CA TYR A 224 14.39 22.59 -8.47
C TYR A 224 15.90 22.78 -8.33
N ALA A 225 16.29 23.97 -7.86
CA ALA A 225 17.63 24.28 -7.43
C ALA A 225 17.69 24.24 -5.89
N LEU A 226 18.65 23.51 -5.36
CA LEU A 226 18.86 23.39 -3.91
C LEU A 226 19.74 24.53 -3.38
N THR A 227 19.33 25.11 -2.26
CA THR A 227 20.08 26.18 -1.57
C THR A 227 20.10 25.90 -0.07
N ASP A 228 21.29 25.96 0.55
CA ASP A 228 21.42 25.93 1.99
C ASP A 228 20.98 27.25 2.61
N LEU A 229 20.29 27.21 3.75
CA LEU A 229 19.76 28.38 4.43
C LEU A 229 20.39 28.62 5.81
N ARG A 230 21.23 27.74 6.27
CA ARG A 230 21.79 27.80 7.62
C ARG A 230 22.97 28.79 7.70
N PRO A 231 22.87 29.93 8.45
CA PRO A 231 24.03 30.74 8.74
C PRO A 231 25.06 29.96 9.58
N ALA A 232 26.31 30.38 9.52
CA ALA A 232 27.40 29.72 10.22
C ALA A 232 27.13 29.57 11.73
N GLY A 233 27.25 28.37 12.25
CA GLY A 233 26.98 28.03 13.65
C GLY A 233 25.51 27.84 14.00
N PHE A 234 24.60 27.87 13.04
CA PHE A 234 23.19 27.51 13.25
C PHE A 234 22.93 26.08 12.75
N GLU A 235 22.69 25.15 13.67
CA GLU A 235 22.56 23.72 13.44
C GLU A 235 21.19 23.21 13.93
N PRO A 236 20.09 23.65 13.28
CA PRO A 236 18.75 23.39 13.78
C PRO A 236 18.33 21.94 13.47
N GLN A 237 17.96 21.20 14.51
CA GLN A 237 17.18 19.98 14.39
C GLN A 237 15.70 20.38 14.26
N VAL A 238 15.26 20.62 13.03
CA VAL A 238 13.97 21.25 12.74
C VAL A 238 12.80 20.32 13.05
N THR A 239 11.91 20.74 13.93
CA THR A 239 10.72 19.98 14.33
C THR A 239 9.40 20.57 13.84
N ALA A 240 9.36 21.87 13.55
CA ALA A 240 8.22 22.50 12.87
C ALA A 240 8.65 23.81 12.20
N MET A 241 7.84 24.23 11.23
CA MET A 241 8.02 25.48 10.47
C MET A 241 6.66 26.11 10.18
N ASP A 242 6.58 27.44 10.27
CA ASP A 242 5.43 28.21 9.79
C ASP A 242 5.85 29.63 9.37
N TRP A 243 5.07 30.25 8.51
CA TRP A 243 5.34 31.57 7.97
C TRP A 243 4.62 32.67 8.77
N LEU A 244 5.35 33.71 9.12
CA LEU A 244 4.75 34.91 9.65
C LEU A 244 4.17 35.78 8.52
N PRO A 245 3.18 36.65 8.81
CA PRO A 245 2.61 37.54 7.82
C PRO A 245 3.62 38.54 7.19
N ASP A 246 4.73 38.81 7.88
CA ASP A 246 5.80 39.68 7.38
C ASP A 246 6.82 38.97 6.47
N GLY A 247 6.64 37.65 6.27
CA GLY A 247 7.47 36.83 5.39
C GLY A 247 8.66 36.18 6.08
N ARG A 248 8.84 36.33 7.40
CA ARG A 248 9.84 35.56 8.16
C ARG A 248 9.37 34.12 8.40
N LEU A 249 10.33 33.21 8.48
CA LEU A 249 10.09 31.81 8.81
C LEU A 249 10.31 31.54 10.29
N ALA A 250 9.26 31.11 10.99
CA ALA A 250 9.38 30.57 12.34
C ALA A 250 9.78 29.10 12.29
N VAL A 251 10.79 28.74 13.09
CA VAL A 251 11.32 27.37 13.16
C VAL A 251 11.43 26.94 14.61
N THR A 252 10.92 25.74 14.94
CA THR A 252 11.20 25.09 16.24
C THR A 252 12.30 24.07 16.11
N THR A 253 13.04 23.86 17.19
CA THR A 253 14.11 22.85 17.29
C THR A 253 13.78 21.82 18.35
N TRP A 254 14.29 20.58 18.17
CA TRP A 254 13.98 19.49 19.08
C TRP A 254 14.54 19.67 20.49
N GLY A 255 15.83 20.00 20.60
CA GLY A 255 16.52 20.16 21.88
C GLY A 255 16.87 18.85 22.59
N GLY A 256 16.52 17.68 22.02
CA GLY A 256 16.82 16.36 22.58
C GLY A 256 15.66 15.72 23.34
N THR A 257 15.74 14.40 23.53
CA THR A 257 14.70 13.59 24.16
C THR A 257 14.55 13.89 25.65
N ASP A 258 13.31 14.04 26.12
CA ASP A 258 12.89 14.33 27.50
C ASP A 258 13.46 15.61 28.08
N ASN A 259 13.98 16.52 27.24
CA ASN A 259 14.52 17.80 27.64
C ASN A 259 13.52 18.94 27.42
N GLU A 260 13.69 20.01 28.22
CA GLU A 260 12.99 21.28 28.04
C GLU A 260 13.93 22.31 27.40
N THR A 261 14.66 21.89 26.37
CA THR A 261 15.64 22.70 25.67
C THR A 261 15.26 23.05 24.25
N GLY A 262 14.03 22.73 23.87
CA GLY A 262 13.50 23.14 22.57
C GLY A 262 13.40 24.66 22.47
N GLU A 263 13.67 25.15 21.27
CA GLU A 263 13.80 26.58 21.00
C GLU A 263 12.92 26.98 19.82
N VAL A 264 12.61 28.28 19.73
CA VAL A 264 11.96 28.90 18.55
C VAL A 264 12.88 29.98 18.01
N TYR A 265 13.05 29.97 16.71
CA TYR A 265 13.79 30.96 15.94
C TYR A 265 12.89 31.63 14.90
N LEU A 266 13.09 32.93 14.70
CA LEU A 266 12.61 33.65 13.53
C LEU A 266 13.79 33.84 12.57
N LEU A 267 13.60 33.43 11.33
CA LEU A 267 14.60 33.53 10.26
C LEU A 267 14.15 34.60 9.27
N ASP A 268 15.06 35.53 8.99
CA ASP A 268 14.93 36.57 7.97
C ASP A 268 15.90 36.30 6.82
N GLY A 269 15.57 36.81 5.62
CA GLY A 269 16.42 36.67 4.45
C GLY A 269 16.36 35.26 3.79
N VAL A 270 15.35 34.43 4.11
CA VAL A 270 15.20 33.06 3.56
C VAL A 270 14.54 33.01 2.18
N GLN A 271 13.85 34.08 1.77
CA GLN A 271 13.12 34.12 0.50
C GLN A 271 13.95 34.65 -0.68
N GLY A 272 13.48 34.40 -1.92
CA GLY A 272 14.10 34.89 -3.14
C GLY A 272 15.49 34.32 -3.40
N GLU A 273 16.37 35.14 -4.00
CA GLU A 273 17.79 34.79 -4.16
C GLU A 273 18.51 34.94 -2.83
N THR A 274 18.81 33.84 -2.19
CA THR A 274 19.34 33.79 -0.82
C THR A 274 20.41 32.70 -0.66
N GLY A 275 21.03 32.65 0.50
CA GLY A 275 22.01 31.64 0.91
C GLY A 275 22.47 31.88 2.35
N PRO A 276 23.36 31.03 2.89
CA PRO A 276 23.77 31.05 4.31
C PRO A 276 24.27 32.41 4.79
N GLY A 277 24.89 33.20 3.92
CA GLY A 277 25.41 34.56 4.27
C GLY A 277 24.34 35.65 4.32
N SER A 278 23.13 35.40 3.81
CA SER A 278 22.01 36.35 3.78
C SER A 278 20.97 36.08 4.86
N VAL A 279 20.93 34.86 5.39
CA VAL A 279 19.98 34.45 6.41
C VAL A 279 20.45 34.86 7.80
N THR A 280 19.53 35.39 8.59
CA THR A 280 19.74 35.62 10.03
C THR A 280 18.75 34.79 10.82
N ALA A 281 19.20 34.19 11.92
CA ALA A 281 18.37 33.42 12.83
C ALA A 281 18.36 34.10 14.20
N LYS A 282 17.19 34.59 14.66
CA LYS A 282 16.97 35.19 15.95
C LYS A 282 16.19 34.23 16.84
N LYS A 283 16.78 33.81 17.97
CA LYS A 283 16.08 33.03 18.99
C LYS A 283 15.04 33.91 19.68
N VAL A 284 13.77 33.43 19.70
CA VAL A 284 12.63 34.18 20.25
C VAL A 284 11.94 33.47 21.41
N ALA A 285 12.19 32.18 21.59
CA ALA A 285 11.74 31.41 22.74
C ALA A 285 12.69 30.25 23.01
N GLU A 286 12.71 29.74 24.22
CA GLU A 286 13.50 28.60 24.68
C GLU A 286 12.79 27.87 25.82
N GLY A 287 13.31 26.74 26.28
CA GLY A 287 12.77 25.99 27.40
C GLY A 287 11.40 25.31 27.04
N LEU A 288 11.26 24.83 25.82
CA LEU A 288 10.09 24.09 25.36
C LEU A 288 10.35 22.59 25.40
N LYS A 289 9.34 21.80 25.80
CA LYS A 289 9.48 20.36 25.93
C LYS A 289 9.18 19.68 24.59
N GLU A 290 10.22 19.44 23.80
CA GLU A 290 10.16 18.75 22.49
C GLU A 290 9.03 19.29 21.61
N PRO A 291 9.11 20.56 21.18
CA PRO A 291 8.08 21.19 20.38
C PRO A 291 8.06 20.57 18.98
N MET A 292 6.92 19.97 18.55
CA MET A 292 6.78 19.25 17.29
C MET A 292 5.80 19.89 16.29
N GLY A 293 5.23 21.02 16.66
CA GLY A 293 4.37 21.85 15.81
C GLY A 293 4.44 23.30 16.18
N ILE A 294 4.36 24.19 15.18
CA ILE A 294 4.28 25.65 15.35
C ILE A 294 3.25 26.24 14.40
N LYS A 295 2.55 27.28 14.86
CA LYS A 295 1.60 28.04 14.03
C LYS A 295 1.55 29.50 14.45
N ALA A 296 1.69 30.41 13.48
CA ALA A 296 1.52 31.83 13.67
C ALA A 296 0.03 32.19 13.46
N VAL A 297 -0.65 32.68 14.51
CA VAL A 297 -2.06 33.04 14.47
C VAL A 297 -2.27 34.33 15.25
N ASP A 298 -2.92 35.31 14.63
CA ASP A 298 -3.27 36.61 15.26
C ASP A 298 -2.09 37.35 15.91
N GLY A 299 -0.90 37.28 15.29
CA GLY A 299 0.33 37.92 15.77
C GLY A 299 1.02 37.22 16.95
N LYS A 300 0.61 35.98 17.24
CA LYS A 300 1.21 35.14 18.28
C LYS A 300 1.71 33.84 17.69
N LEU A 301 2.62 33.16 18.39
CA LEU A 301 3.07 31.83 18.05
C LEU A 301 2.40 30.79 18.97
N TYR A 302 1.90 29.74 18.37
CA TYR A 302 1.36 28.59 19.11
C TYR A 302 2.26 27.39 18.84
N VAL A 303 2.62 26.67 19.92
CA VAL A 303 3.55 25.55 19.84
C VAL A 303 2.96 24.33 20.52
N SER A 304 2.90 23.20 19.82
CA SER A 304 2.54 21.91 20.40
C SER A 304 3.75 21.28 21.07
N GLN A 305 3.63 21.00 22.36
CA GLN A 305 4.61 20.30 23.17
C GLN A 305 4.08 18.93 23.57
N LYS A 306 4.88 18.05 24.18
CA LYS A 306 4.47 16.68 24.54
C LYS A 306 3.10 16.57 25.22
N HIS A 307 2.71 17.55 26.01
CA HIS A 307 1.53 17.49 26.87
C HIS A 307 0.61 18.71 26.79
N GLU A 308 0.98 19.74 26.03
CA GLU A 308 0.19 20.97 25.96
C GLU A 308 0.36 21.74 24.64
N LEU A 309 -0.63 22.56 24.35
CA LEU A 309 -0.53 23.65 23.37
C LEU A 309 -0.22 24.94 24.11
N THR A 310 0.90 25.55 23.78
CA THR A 310 1.39 26.79 24.42
C THR A 310 1.30 27.96 23.45
N GLU A 311 0.66 29.05 23.90
CA GLU A 311 0.68 30.36 23.24
C GLU A 311 1.89 31.12 23.71
N LEU A 312 2.68 31.63 22.80
CA LEU A 312 3.84 32.50 23.03
C LEU A 312 3.51 33.90 22.50
N THR A 313 3.70 34.91 23.34
CA THR A 313 3.39 36.32 23.02
C THR A 313 4.62 37.18 23.28
N ASP A 314 4.96 38.02 22.31
CA ASP A 314 5.85 39.15 22.43
C ASP A 314 4.98 40.36 22.79
N SER A 315 5.12 40.91 24.01
CA SER A 315 4.25 41.97 24.50
C SER A 315 4.88 43.37 24.39
N ASP A 316 6.18 43.44 24.16
CA ASP A 316 6.90 44.72 24.05
C ASP A 316 7.41 45.02 22.64
N GLY A 317 7.30 44.06 21.71
CA GLY A 317 7.56 44.23 20.30
C GLY A 317 9.04 44.11 19.91
N ASP A 318 9.82 43.40 20.75
CA ASP A 318 11.24 43.18 20.46
C ASP A 318 11.51 41.85 19.75
N ASP A 319 10.49 41.14 19.30
CA ASP A 319 10.43 39.78 18.70
C ASP A 319 10.75 38.64 19.70
N VAL A 320 11.15 38.86 20.91
CA VAL A 320 11.38 37.85 21.92
C VAL A 320 10.10 37.66 22.72
N THR A 321 9.63 36.37 22.79
CA THR A 321 8.42 36.11 23.53
C THR A 321 8.65 36.19 25.04
N ASP A 322 7.91 37.03 25.71
CA ASP A 322 8.02 37.34 27.16
C ASP A 322 6.82 36.84 27.96
N ALA A 323 5.77 36.37 27.30
CA ALA A 323 4.61 35.79 27.94
C ALA A 323 4.24 34.43 27.35
N ARG A 324 3.86 33.50 28.23
CA ARG A 324 3.42 32.15 27.88
C ARG A 324 2.08 31.83 28.51
N ARG A 325 1.21 31.17 27.74
CA ARG A 325 -0.09 30.73 28.24
C ARG A 325 -0.36 29.32 27.71
N THR A 326 -0.62 28.35 28.59
CA THR A 326 -1.18 27.08 28.22
C THR A 326 -2.59 27.26 27.69
N VAL A 327 -2.83 26.87 26.45
CA VAL A 327 -4.13 26.92 25.80
C VAL A 327 -4.95 25.67 26.11
N ALA A 328 -4.31 24.51 25.99
CA ALA A 328 -4.93 23.22 26.27
C ALA A 328 -3.87 22.20 26.73
N THR A 329 -4.34 21.12 27.35
CA THR A 329 -3.50 19.99 27.77
C THR A 329 -4.15 18.68 27.36
N TRP A 330 -3.31 17.65 27.19
CA TRP A 330 -3.73 16.28 26.90
C TRP A 330 -2.93 15.26 27.71
N PRO A 331 -3.39 13.99 27.80
CA PRO A 331 -2.72 12.96 28.57
C PRO A 331 -1.26 12.74 28.13
N TYR A 332 -0.35 12.67 29.12
CA TYR A 332 1.07 12.42 28.94
C TYR A 332 1.60 11.54 30.08
N GLY A 333 2.22 10.43 29.74
CA GLY A 333 2.70 9.42 30.70
C GLY A 333 4.20 9.49 31.00
N GLY A 334 4.93 10.41 30.35
CA GLY A 334 6.37 10.56 30.56
C GLY A 334 7.22 9.66 29.66
N ASN A 335 6.65 9.03 28.64
CA ASN A 335 7.43 8.23 27.70
C ASN A 335 8.13 9.12 26.66
N PHE A 336 9.37 8.76 26.31
CA PHE A 336 10.18 9.50 25.33
C PHE A 336 9.48 9.67 23.97
N HIS A 337 8.62 8.74 23.56
CA HIS A 337 7.95 8.72 22.26
C HIS A 337 6.54 9.36 22.28
N GLU A 338 6.04 9.82 23.40
CA GLU A 338 4.74 10.49 23.49
C GLU A 338 4.81 11.93 22.96
N PHE A 339 4.96 12.10 21.65
CA PHE A 339 4.99 13.40 20.99
C PHE A 339 3.59 13.96 20.71
N ALA A 340 3.52 15.25 20.40
CA ALA A 340 2.36 15.94 19.85
C ALA A 340 2.77 16.59 18.52
N PHE A 341 2.57 15.83 17.44
CA PHE A 341 3.10 16.13 16.11
C PHE A 341 2.22 17.09 15.32
N GLY A 342 2.89 18.03 14.66
CA GLY A 342 2.27 18.96 13.74
C GLY A 342 1.44 20.04 14.45
N LEU A 343 0.98 21.00 13.70
CA LEU A 343 -0.02 21.97 14.13
C LEU A 343 -0.63 22.62 12.88
N LEU A 344 -1.89 22.34 12.63
CA LEU A 344 -2.69 23.06 11.63
C LEU A 344 -3.64 24.01 12.34
N TYR A 345 -4.13 25.02 11.64
CA TYR A 345 -5.15 25.93 12.17
C TYR A 345 -6.18 26.24 11.09
N ARG A 346 -7.47 26.12 11.44
CA ARG A 346 -8.60 26.49 10.59
C ARG A 346 -9.84 26.75 11.45
N ASP A 347 -10.60 27.78 11.14
CA ASP A 347 -11.92 28.09 11.71
C ASP A 347 -11.95 28.10 13.24
N GLY A 348 -10.89 28.65 13.88
CA GLY A 348 -10.79 28.77 15.33
C GLY A 348 -10.28 27.52 16.07
N TYR A 349 -9.88 26.48 15.32
CA TYR A 349 -9.36 25.23 15.88
C TYR A 349 -7.94 24.94 15.43
N PHE A 350 -7.15 24.43 16.34
CA PHE A 350 -5.88 23.77 16.04
C PHE A 350 -6.09 22.28 15.88
N TYR A 351 -5.32 21.64 14.97
CA TYR A 351 -5.34 20.19 14.71
C TYR A 351 -3.93 19.64 14.83
N LEU A 352 -3.76 18.52 15.54
CA LEU A 352 -2.47 17.87 15.77
C LEU A 352 -2.66 16.38 16.08
N ASN A 353 -1.56 15.64 16.07
CA ASN A 353 -1.55 14.20 16.31
C ASN A 353 -0.80 13.86 17.60
N LEU A 354 -1.33 12.92 18.36
CA LEU A 354 -0.71 12.39 19.58
C LEU A 354 -0.14 10.99 19.30
N SER A 355 1.19 10.80 19.39
CA SER A 355 1.80 9.47 19.25
C SER A 355 1.67 8.65 20.52
N VAL A 356 1.73 7.32 20.40
CA VAL A 356 1.69 6.38 21.53
C VAL A 356 3.05 6.27 22.21
N ALA A 357 3.09 5.76 23.43
CA ALA A 357 4.30 5.33 24.10
C ALA A 357 4.85 4.05 23.48
N ILE A 358 6.17 3.96 23.32
CA ILE A 358 6.86 2.76 22.83
C ILE A 358 8.02 2.38 23.76
N ASN A 359 8.44 1.13 23.68
CA ASN A 359 9.67 0.64 24.30
C ASN A 359 10.88 0.94 23.38
N LEU A 360 12.07 0.94 23.93
CA LEU A 360 13.29 0.91 23.11
C LEU A 360 13.24 -0.32 22.19
N GLY A 361 13.48 -0.09 20.89
CA GLY A 361 13.31 -1.14 19.87
C GLY A 361 11.97 -1.09 19.12
N GLY A 362 11.09 -0.14 19.45
CA GLY A 362 9.93 0.23 18.62
C GLY A 362 8.61 -0.43 18.97
N ALA A 363 8.59 -1.47 19.81
CA ALA A 363 7.35 -2.12 20.24
C ALA A 363 6.47 -1.16 21.05
N THR A 364 5.17 -1.18 20.80
CA THR A 364 4.19 -0.38 21.56
C THR A 364 4.20 -0.78 23.04
N THR A 365 4.27 0.20 23.93
CA THR A 365 4.22 -0.04 25.38
C THR A 365 2.85 -0.58 25.77
N ASP A 366 2.81 -1.67 26.54
CA ASP A 366 1.58 -2.27 27.05
C ASP A 366 1.67 -2.55 28.56
N PRO A 367 0.80 -1.96 29.41
CA PRO A 367 -0.21 -0.94 29.05
C PRO A 367 0.40 0.43 28.74
N GLN A 368 -0.34 1.24 27.98
CA GLN A 368 0.04 2.64 27.72
C GLN A 368 0.07 3.44 29.02
N PRO A 369 1.11 4.28 29.25
CA PRO A 369 1.22 5.11 30.46
C PRO A 369 0.21 6.26 30.49
N ALA A 370 -0.28 6.70 29.32
CA ALA A 370 -1.34 7.71 29.20
C ALA A 370 -2.44 7.23 28.26
N PRO A 371 -3.74 7.46 28.57
CA PRO A 371 -4.85 7.04 27.74
C PRO A 371 -5.03 7.93 26.51
N ASN A 372 -5.79 7.42 25.49
CA ASN A 372 -6.26 8.16 24.33
C ASN A 372 -5.17 8.76 23.44
N ARG A 373 -3.94 8.28 23.54
CA ARG A 373 -2.90 8.60 22.57
C ARG A 373 -3.01 7.70 21.34
N GLY A 374 -2.26 7.98 20.28
CA GLY A 374 -2.49 7.36 18.98
C GLY A 374 -3.71 7.95 18.26
N SER A 375 -3.94 9.24 18.43
CA SER A 375 -5.14 9.93 17.93
C SER A 375 -4.82 11.27 17.27
N THR A 376 -5.65 11.67 16.31
CA THR A 376 -5.74 13.05 15.83
C THR A 376 -6.76 13.79 16.69
N ILE A 377 -6.38 14.98 17.17
CA ILE A 377 -7.23 15.83 17.99
C ILE A 377 -7.40 17.21 17.37
N LYS A 378 -8.48 17.89 17.74
CA LYS A 378 -8.65 19.33 17.52
C LYS A 378 -8.79 20.06 18.85
N VAL A 379 -8.29 21.28 18.89
CA VAL A 379 -8.27 22.14 20.08
C VAL A 379 -8.90 23.49 19.76
N ASN A 380 -9.92 23.86 20.47
CA ASN A 380 -10.52 25.17 20.35
C ASN A 380 -9.57 26.26 20.86
N LYS A 381 -9.20 27.23 20.03
CA LYS A 381 -8.23 28.29 20.37
C LYS A 381 -8.64 29.14 21.58
N GLU A 382 -9.94 29.42 21.70
CA GLU A 382 -10.45 30.32 22.73
C GLU A 382 -10.74 29.60 24.06
N THR A 383 -11.36 28.41 23.98
CA THR A 383 -11.79 27.65 25.18
C THR A 383 -10.75 26.65 25.68
N GLY A 384 -9.84 26.20 24.81
CA GLY A 384 -8.91 25.12 25.11
C GLY A 384 -9.56 23.73 25.12
N GLU A 385 -10.82 23.62 24.70
CA GLU A 385 -11.51 22.33 24.61
C GLU A 385 -10.84 21.42 23.59
N VAL A 386 -10.64 20.15 23.97
CA VAL A 386 -9.97 19.12 23.17
C VAL A 386 -10.98 18.08 22.75
N ASP A 387 -11.16 17.91 21.45
CA ASP A 387 -11.99 16.85 20.86
C ASP A 387 -11.10 15.85 20.10
N TYR A 388 -11.44 14.58 20.19
CA TYR A 388 -10.80 13.50 19.45
C TYR A 388 -11.51 13.29 18.12
N ILE A 389 -10.76 13.15 17.01
CA ILE A 389 -11.30 13.03 15.66
C ILE A 389 -11.17 11.61 15.13
N ALA A 390 -9.98 11.03 15.23
CA ALA A 390 -9.67 9.71 14.70
C ALA A 390 -8.59 9.05 15.56
N GLY A 391 -8.46 7.72 15.46
CA GLY A 391 -7.51 6.95 16.27
C GLY A 391 -6.92 5.76 15.53
N GLY A 392 -6.22 4.91 16.27
CA GLY A 392 -5.49 3.78 15.68
C GLY A 392 -4.19 4.19 14.99
N LEU A 393 -3.56 5.25 15.47
CA LEU A 393 -2.30 5.79 14.99
C LEU A 393 -1.14 5.40 15.94
N ARG A 394 0.07 5.24 15.39
CA ARG A 394 1.26 4.94 16.19
C ARG A 394 2.20 6.13 16.35
N THR A 395 2.82 6.54 15.26
CA THR A 395 3.76 7.67 15.20
C THR A 395 3.34 8.59 14.05
N PRO A 396 2.23 9.31 14.21
CA PRO A 396 1.67 10.16 13.17
C PRO A 396 2.48 11.46 13.03
N ASN A 397 3.68 11.39 12.46
CA ASN A 397 4.67 12.48 12.45
C ASN A 397 4.26 13.70 11.61
N GLY A 398 3.35 13.55 10.65
CA GLY A 398 2.96 14.67 9.81
C GLY A 398 1.46 14.82 9.68
N ILE A 399 0.99 16.07 9.67
CA ILE A 399 -0.40 16.44 9.39
C ILE A 399 -0.42 17.61 8.41
N GLY A 400 -1.31 17.57 7.43
CA GLY A 400 -1.43 18.61 6.39
C GLY A 400 -2.80 18.66 5.76
N TRP A 401 -3.11 19.79 5.14
CA TRP A 401 -4.26 19.89 4.24
C TRP A 401 -3.88 19.39 2.86
N GLY A 402 -4.78 18.69 2.19
CA GLY A 402 -4.60 18.12 0.87
C GLY A 402 -5.75 18.47 -0.08
N PRO A 403 -5.99 17.66 -1.11
CA PRO A 403 -7.07 17.88 -2.08
C PRO A 403 -8.41 18.14 -1.41
N GLU A 404 -9.19 19.05 -2.00
CA GLU A 404 -10.51 19.51 -1.51
C GLU A 404 -10.49 20.14 -0.10
N GLY A 405 -9.27 20.40 0.44
CA GLY A 405 -9.09 20.91 1.79
C GLY A 405 -9.26 19.84 2.86
N ASP A 406 -9.25 18.59 2.50
CA ASP A 406 -9.29 17.44 3.40
C ASP A 406 -7.99 17.30 4.21
N MET A 407 -8.09 16.65 5.37
CA MET A 407 -6.95 16.47 6.29
C MET A 407 -6.28 15.13 6.04
N PHE A 408 -4.94 15.17 5.91
CA PHE A 408 -4.13 13.97 5.73
C PHE A 408 -3.07 13.86 6.81
N VAL A 409 -2.79 12.61 7.19
CA VAL A 409 -1.77 12.26 8.20
C VAL A 409 -0.85 11.17 7.65
N LEU A 410 0.44 11.30 7.93
CA LEU A 410 1.44 10.28 7.67
C LEU A 410 1.77 9.57 8.98
N ASP A 411 1.60 8.26 8.99
CA ASP A 411 1.82 7.41 10.16
C ASP A 411 2.83 6.30 9.86
N ASN A 412 3.70 6.01 10.82
CA ASN A 412 4.74 5.01 10.68
C ASN A 412 4.22 3.61 10.96
N GLN A 413 4.90 2.62 10.39
CA GLN A 413 4.69 1.21 10.72
C GLN A 413 4.84 0.93 12.23
N GLY A 414 4.31 -0.18 12.69
CA GLY A 414 4.36 -0.60 14.09
C GLY A 414 3.54 -1.84 14.35
N GLY A 415 3.19 -2.13 15.58
CA GLY A 415 2.25 -3.20 15.88
C GLY A 415 0.91 -2.97 15.19
N TRP A 416 0.40 -3.98 14.51
CA TRP A 416 -0.79 -3.95 13.63
C TRP A 416 -0.69 -3.06 12.39
N LEU A 417 0.43 -2.35 12.22
CA LEU A 417 0.70 -1.47 11.09
C LEU A 417 1.85 -2.05 10.27
N PRO A 418 1.54 -2.83 9.22
CA PRO A 418 2.53 -3.56 8.43
C PRO A 418 3.59 -2.68 7.77
N SER A 419 3.18 -1.49 7.33
CA SER A 419 4.05 -0.50 6.69
C SER A 419 3.60 0.91 7.04
N SER A 420 4.42 1.90 6.74
CA SER A 420 4.06 3.31 6.83
C SER A 420 2.95 3.65 5.82
N LYS A 421 2.18 4.70 6.08
CA LYS A 421 0.98 4.99 5.30
C LYS A 421 0.57 6.46 5.32
N LEU A 422 -0.11 6.89 4.25
CA LEU A 422 -0.84 8.15 4.17
C LEU A 422 -2.32 7.89 4.45
N LEU A 423 -2.91 8.68 5.34
CA LEU A 423 -4.26 8.51 5.86
C LEU A 423 -5.12 9.74 5.57
N HIS A 424 -6.37 9.54 5.19
CA HIS A 424 -7.38 10.56 5.11
C HIS A 424 -8.17 10.62 6.41
N ILE A 425 -8.05 11.70 7.17
CA ILE A 425 -8.66 11.86 8.50
C ILE A 425 -10.07 12.41 8.36
N LYS A 426 -11.03 11.65 8.84
CA LYS A 426 -12.43 12.07 9.07
C LYS A 426 -12.83 11.69 10.49
N GLN A 427 -13.92 12.30 10.96
CA GLN A 427 -14.49 11.97 12.27
C GLN A 427 -14.79 10.47 12.37
N ASP A 428 -14.46 9.87 13.52
CA ASP A 428 -14.73 8.48 13.90
C ASP A 428 -13.99 7.40 13.08
N ARG A 429 -12.90 7.75 12.38
CA ARG A 429 -12.06 6.76 11.68
C ARG A 429 -11.06 6.09 12.60
N PHE A 430 -10.81 4.80 12.36
CA PHE A 430 -9.82 3.98 13.06
C PHE A 430 -8.82 3.37 12.06
N PHE A 431 -7.52 3.42 12.37
CA PHE A 431 -6.44 3.08 11.45
C PHE A 431 -5.57 1.90 11.90
N ASN A 432 -6.15 0.98 12.64
CA ASN A 432 -5.63 -0.35 12.95
C ASN A 432 -4.50 -0.45 13.99
N HIS A 433 -4.10 0.62 14.67
CA HIS A 433 -3.16 0.50 15.80
C HIS A 433 -3.91 0.39 17.12
N TYR A 434 -3.89 -0.79 17.71
CA TYR A 434 -4.58 -1.08 18.99
C TYR A 434 -3.68 -0.77 20.17
N THR A 435 -4.26 -0.24 21.24
CA THR A 435 -3.58 0.07 22.49
C THR A 435 -4.30 -0.55 23.69
N ASN A 436 -3.62 -0.66 24.81
CA ASN A 436 -4.19 -1.08 26.10
C ASN A 436 -3.89 0.01 27.16
N PRO A 437 -4.92 0.68 27.75
CA PRO A 437 -6.34 0.53 27.46
C PRO A 437 -6.69 0.95 26.02
N ALA A 438 -7.82 0.41 25.53
CA ALA A 438 -8.34 0.73 24.20
C ALA A 438 -8.54 2.24 24.02
N GLY A 439 -8.21 2.73 22.83
CA GLY A 439 -8.42 4.11 22.42
C GLY A 439 -9.91 4.42 22.18
N PRO A 440 -10.26 5.69 21.96
CA PRO A 440 -11.65 6.10 21.78
C PRO A 440 -12.29 5.58 20.50
N PHE A 441 -11.50 5.09 19.54
CA PHE A 441 -11.97 4.64 18.22
C PHE A 441 -11.69 3.16 17.94
N ASP A 442 -11.12 2.39 18.89
CA ASP A 442 -10.72 1.00 18.67
C ASP A 442 -11.90 0.05 18.38
N ALA A 443 -13.13 0.48 18.68
CA ALA A 443 -14.35 -0.25 18.34
C ALA A 443 -14.89 0.05 16.93
N GLN A 444 -14.30 1.02 16.23
CA GLN A 444 -14.72 1.37 14.88
C GLN A 444 -14.10 0.41 13.85
N PRO A 445 -14.77 0.21 12.70
CA PRO A 445 -14.18 -0.55 11.59
C PRO A 445 -12.85 0.05 11.16
N VAL A 446 -11.91 -0.82 10.76
CA VAL A 446 -10.60 -0.38 10.26
C VAL A 446 -10.77 0.37 8.94
N THR A 447 -10.30 1.60 8.89
CA THR A 447 -10.25 2.41 7.67
C THR A 447 -8.99 2.10 6.88
N LYS A 448 -9.14 1.81 5.58
CA LYS A 448 -8.02 1.58 4.67
C LYS A 448 -7.15 2.84 4.52
N PRO A 449 -5.82 2.72 4.37
CA PRO A 449 -4.99 3.87 4.07
C PRO A 449 -5.24 4.37 2.64
N VAL A 450 -5.01 5.65 2.42
CA VAL A 450 -4.99 6.23 1.07
C VAL A 450 -3.81 5.67 0.26
N LEU A 451 -2.63 5.62 0.90
CA LEU A 451 -1.42 5.02 0.34
C LEU A 451 -0.75 4.15 1.39
N TRP A 452 -0.38 2.95 1.00
CA TRP A 452 0.70 2.22 1.64
C TRP A 452 2.04 2.75 1.14
N LEU A 453 2.98 2.89 2.03
CA LEU A 453 4.34 3.33 1.75
C LEU A 453 5.28 2.18 2.12
N PRO A 454 5.59 1.28 1.17
CA PRO A 454 6.42 0.11 1.43
C PRO A 454 7.72 0.45 2.13
N GLN A 455 7.95 -0.24 3.25
CA GLN A 455 9.09 -0.02 4.15
C GLN A 455 10.41 -0.26 3.41
N ASN A 456 11.35 0.67 3.56
CA ASN A 456 12.66 0.67 2.91
C ASN A 456 12.67 0.76 1.37
N GLU A 457 11.50 0.75 0.72
CA GLU A 457 11.36 0.94 -0.71
C GLU A 457 11.08 2.41 -1.06
N ILE A 458 10.14 3.03 -0.35
CA ILE A 458 9.73 4.42 -0.63
C ILE A 458 9.67 5.29 0.62
N ALA A 459 9.53 4.73 1.80
CA ALA A 459 9.52 5.46 3.06
C ALA A 459 9.91 4.57 4.24
N ASN A 460 10.35 5.20 5.33
CA ASN A 460 10.62 4.59 6.62
C ASN A 460 9.95 5.36 7.75
N SER A 461 10.21 6.66 7.81
CA SER A 461 9.64 7.60 8.78
C SER A 461 9.05 8.78 8.04
N PRO A 462 7.92 8.61 7.34
CA PRO A 462 7.32 9.67 6.56
C PRO A 462 6.85 10.82 7.44
N SER A 463 6.93 12.03 6.90
CA SER A 463 6.67 13.27 7.62
C SER A 463 5.87 14.24 6.76
N THR A 464 5.37 15.26 7.37
CA THR A 464 4.62 16.43 6.84
C THR A 464 4.08 16.28 5.42
N PRO A 465 2.80 15.93 5.22
CA PRO A 465 2.16 15.99 3.91
C PRO A 465 1.92 17.46 3.52
N LEU A 466 2.31 17.83 2.31
CA LEU A 466 2.19 19.19 1.75
C LEU A 466 1.54 19.12 0.38
N GLN A 467 0.42 19.80 0.17
CA GLN A 467 -0.18 19.92 -1.15
C GLN A 467 0.54 20.97 -2.00
N LEU A 468 0.89 20.62 -3.23
CA LEU A 468 1.37 21.57 -4.24
C LEU A 468 0.16 22.31 -4.84
N THR A 469 0.17 23.62 -4.73
CA THR A 469 -0.91 24.48 -5.26
C THR A 469 -0.61 25.02 -6.65
N GLU A 470 0.65 24.99 -7.08
CA GLU A 470 1.12 25.55 -8.33
C GLU A 470 2.10 24.61 -9.04
N GLY A 471 2.43 24.94 -10.29
CA GLY A 471 3.35 24.16 -11.11
C GLY A 471 2.71 22.95 -11.78
N ARG A 472 3.53 22.14 -12.46
CA ARG A 472 3.04 21.00 -13.25
C ARG A 472 2.52 19.83 -12.41
N PHE A 473 2.88 19.80 -11.15
CA PHE A 473 2.39 18.82 -10.17
C PHE A 473 1.31 19.40 -9.24
N ALA A 474 0.70 20.52 -9.60
CA ALA A 474 -0.36 21.13 -8.81
C ALA A 474 -1.50 20.12 -8.51
N GLY A 475 -2.03 20.16 -7.29
CA GLY A 475 -3.03 19.22 -6.79
C GLY A 475 -2.44 17.96 -6.16
N GLN A 476 -1.20 17.63 -6.42
CA GLN A 476 -0.51 16.47 -5.84
C GLN A 476 0.09 16.82 -4.47
N MET A 477 0.49 15.80 -3.73
CA MET A 477 1.09 15.98 -2.41
C MET A 477 2.58 15.62 -2.42
N LEU A 478 3.35 16.33 -1.62
CA LEU A 478 4.72 15.97 -1.26
C LEU A 478 4.76 15.56 0.20
N PHE A 479 5.73 14.73 0.57
CA PHE A 479 6.05 14.44 1.96
C PHE A 479 7.52 14.10 2.12
N GLY A 480 8.10 14.47 3.27
CA GLY A 480 9.46 14.12 3.63
C GLY A 480 9.56 12.74 4.26
N ASP A 481 10.77 12.25 4.42
CA ASP A 481 11.08 11.07 5.22
C ASP A 481 12.35 11.29 6.03
N VAL A 482 12.29 10.99 7.33
CA VAL A 482 13.41 11.25 8.25
C VAL A 482 14.51 10.19 8.11
N THR A 483 14.12 8.92 7.93
CA THR A 483 15.07 7.79 7.94
C THR A 483 15.44 7.34 6.52
N TYR A 484 14.46 7.14 5.63
CA TYR A 484 14.71 6.85 4.23
C TYR A 484 15.36 8.04 3.51
N GLY A 485 14.95 9.25 3.93
CA GLY A 485 15.45 10.52 3.42
C GLY A 485 14.74 11.01 2.15
N GLY A 486 15.03 12.27 1.79
CA GLY A 486 14.44 12.92 0.63
C GLY A 486 12.98 13.28 0.77
N ILE A 487 12.38 13.61 -0.37
CA ILE A 487 10.96 13.97 -0.50
C ILE A 487 10.34 13.05 -1.54
N GLN A 488 9.15 12.54 -1.24
CA GLN A 488 8.35 11.70 -2.12
C GLN A 488 7.16 12.51 -2.64
N ARG A 489 6.60 12.10 -3.78
CA ARG A 489 5.44 12.73 -4.41
C ARG A 489 4.29 11.74 -4.51
N ALA A 490 3.09 12.17 -4.16
CA ALA A 490 1.87 11.37 -4.22
C ALA A 490 0.84 12.00 -5.17
N TYR A 491 0.36 11.19 -6.10
CA TYR A 491 -0.83 11.46 -6.91
C TYR A 491 -2.01 10.74 -6.28
N LEU A 492 -3.07 11.49 -5.98
CA LEU A 492 -4.30 10.96 -5.37
C LEU A 492 -5.47 11.11 -6.32
N GLU A 493 -6.33 10.12 -6.33
CA GLU A 493 -7.63 10.17 -7.01
C GLU A 493 -8.72 9.55 -6.13
N LYS A 494 -9.98 9.88 -6.39
CA LYS A 494 -11.11 9.21 -5.74
C LYS A 494 -11.65 8.12 -6.63
N VAL A 495 -11.79 6.93 -6.07
CA VAL A 495 -12.51 5.80 -6.65
C VAL A 495 -13.55 5.39 -5.61
N ASP A 496 -14.80 5.27 -6.01
CA ASP A 496 -15.92 5.00 -5.11
C ASP A 496 -16.02 5.97 -3.91
N GLY A 497 -15.71 7.24 -4.15
CA GLY A 497 -15.81 8.32 -3.14
C GLY A 497 -14.66 8.36 -2.11
N GLU A 498 -13.74 7.38 -2.09
CA GLU A 498 -12.59 7.35 -1.19
C GLU A 498 -11.26 7.55 -1.96
N TYR A 499 -10.29 8.17 -1.29
CA TYR A 499 -8.99 8.41 -1.89
C TYR A 499 -8.16 7.13 -1.99
N GLN A 500 -7.50 6.98 -3.12
CA GLN A 500 -6.41 6.06 -3.38
C GLN A 500 -5.41 6.72 -4.33
N GLY A 501 -4.31 6.07 -4.71
CA GLY A 501 -3.38 6.69 -5.64
C GLY A 501 -2.00 6.05 -5.65
N ALA A 502 -1.06 6.76 -6.27
CA ALA A 502 0.32 6.34 -6.44
C ALA A 502 1.30 7.24 -5.70
N VAL A 503 2.38 6.65 -5.21
CA VAL A 503 3.55 7.36 -4.70
C VAL A 503 4.74 7.15 -5.63
N PHE A 504 5.53 8.19 -5.81
CA PHE A 504 6.73 8.24 -6.65
C PHE A 504 7.90 8.79 -5.85
N ARG A 505 9.11 8.34 -6.16
CA ARG A 505 10.33 9.01 -5.71
C ARG A 505 10.39 10.38 -6.37
N PHE A 506 10.71 11.41 -5.63
CA PHE A 506 10.74 12.77 -6.16
C PHE A 506 12.12 13.42 -6.09
N THR A 507 12.71 13.58 -4.89
CA THR A 507 14.02 14.19 -4.75
C THR A 507 14.81 13.57 -3.61
N GLN A 508 16.10 13.44 -3.80
CA GLN A 508 17.11 13.10 -2.81
C GLN A 508 18.20 14.19 -2.76
N GLY A 509 19.35 13.93 -2.20
CA GLY A 509 20.46 14.87 -2.21
C GLY A 509 20.40 15.98 -1.14
N LEU A 510 19.42 15.92 -0.21
CA LEU A 510 19.33 16.86 0.90
C LEU A 510 20.36 16.54 1.99
N GLU A 511 20.71 17.53 2.82
CA GLU A 511 21.78 17.42 3.85
C GLU A 511 21.43 16.53 5.06
N ALA A 512 20.13 16.38 5.36
CA ALA A 512 19.62 15.61 6.50
C ALA A 512 18.36 14.86 6.16
N GLY A 513 17.90 13.98 7.04
CA GLY A 513 16.56 13.39 6.97
C GLY A 513 15.48 14.48 7.01
N VAL A 514 14.48 14.37 6.15
CA VAL A 514 13.47 15.43 5.97
C VAL A 514 12.32 15.24 6.96
N ASN A 515 12.30 16.07 7.99
CA ASN A 515 11.25 16.03 9.02
C ASN A 515 10.08 16.99 8.74
N ARG A 516 10.37 18.15 8.16
CA ARG A 516 9.33 19.14 7.84
C ARG A 516 9.54 19.71 6.45
N ILE A 517 8.44 19.90 5.74
CA ILE A 517 8.42 20.67 4.51
C ILE A 517 7.33 21.75 4.60
N SER A 518 7.59 22.89 4.00
CA SER A 518 6.65 24.00 3.94
C SER A 518 6.77 24.71 2.60
N MET A 519 5.66 25.16 2.03
CA MET A 519 5.66 26.05 0.88
C MET A 519 5.93 27.48 1.33
N GLY A 520 6.93 28.11 0.76
CA GLY A 520 7.21 29.51 1.00
C GLY A 520 6.31 30.46 0.22
N PRO A 521 6.19 31.72 0.68
CA PRO A 521 5.47 32.77 -0.06
C PRO A 521 6.06 33.06 -1.44
N ASP A 522 7.31 32.67 -1.66
CA ASP A 522 8.04 32.80 -2.93
C ASP A 522 7.89 31.56 -3.86
N GLY A 523 7.00 30.63 -3.52
CA GLY A 523 6.74 29.41 -4.31
C GLY A 523 7.82 28.34 -4.22
N ALA A 524 8.82 28.50 -3.33
CA ALA A 524 9.83 27.50 -3.07
C ALA A 524 9.40 26.53 -1.97
N ILE A 525 9.95 25.32 -1.99
CA ILE A 525 9.76 24.31 -0.93
C ILE A 525 10.91 24.45 0.06
N TYR A 526 10.58 24.61 1.34
CA TYR A 526 11.54 24.67 2.44
C TYR A 526 11.55 23.33 3.17
N ALA A 527 12.74 22.77 3.33
CA ALA A 527 12.96 21.47 3.96
C ALA A 527 13.72 21.63 5.25
N GLY A 528 13.11 21.25 6.38
CA GLY A 528 13.71 21.20 7.69
C GLY A 528 14.20 19.80 8.02
N GLY A 529 15.49 19.69 8.35
CA GLY A 529 16.17 18.43 8.61
C GLY A 529 16.21 18.07 10.10
N LEU A 530 16.08 16.79 10.37
CA LEU A 530 16.25 16.20 11.70
C LEU A 530 17.02 14.89 11.55
N GLY A 531 17.88 14.61 12.50
CA GLY A 531 18.51 13.30 12.67
C GLY A 531 18.89 13.12 14.13
N ALA A 532 18.88 11.89 14.59
CA ALA A 532 19.25 11.53 15.95
C ALA A 532 19.79 10.12 15.98
N GLY A 533 20.38 9.70 17.10
CA GLY A 533 20.76 8.32 17.34
C GLY A 533 19.54 7.39 17.31
N GLY A 534 19.76 6.13 16.99
CA GLY A 534 18.69 5.15 16.80
C GLY A 534 18.08 5.19 15.38
N ASN A 535 16.76 5.02 15.26
CA ASN A 535 16.06 4.90 13.97
C ASN A 535 15.75 6.22 13.25
N TRP A 536 16.34 7.33 13.70
CA TRP A 536 15.97 8.68 13.24
C TRP A 536 17.03 9.34 12.37
N GLY A 537 18.02 8.61 11.93
CA GLY A 537 19.08 9.13 11.10
C GLY A 537 19.21 8.42 9.79
N GLN A 538 19.79 9.10 8.85
CA GLN A 538 20.25 8.53 7.58
C GLN A 538 21.78 8.59 7.56
N GLU A 539 22.41 7.48 7.21
CA GLU A 539 23.88 7.40 7.14
C GLU A 539 24.45 8.45 6.18
N GLY A 540 25.59 9.02 6.56
CA GLY A 540 26.29 10.02 5.76
C GLY A 540 25.58 11.37 5.68
N LYS A 541 24.52 11.58 6.46
CA LYS A 541 23.77 12.82 6.53
C LYS A 541 23.99 13.54 7.85
N LEU A 542 23.75 14.85 7.85
CA LEU A 542 23.75 15.64 9.07
C LEU A 542 22.55 15.28 9.95
N THR A 543 22.68 15.53 11.26
CA THR A 543 21.56 15.37 12.20
C THR A 543 20.66 16.60 12.27
N TYR A 544 20.95 17.63 11.50
CA TYR A 544 20.26 18.90 11.42
C TYR A 544 20.25 19.40 9.98
N GLY A 545 19.34 20.29 9.64
CA GLY A 545 19.30 20.83 8.27
C GLY A 545 18.21 21.86 8.08
N LEU A 546 18.47 22.80 7.17
CA LEU A 546 17.48 23.73 6.67
C LEU A 546 17.88 24.16 5.26
N GLN A 547 17.11 23.71 4.27
CA GLN A 547 17.39 23.92 2.86
C GLN A 547 16.14 24.38 2.12
N LYS A 548 16.36 24.94 0.94
CA LYS A 548 15.34 25.48 0.05
C LYS A 548 15.48 24.88 -1.34
N LEU A 549 14.36 24.41 -1.87
CA LEU A 549 14.19 23.95 -3.25
C LEU A 549 13.43 25.02 -4.04
N SER A 550 14.15 25.85 -4.76
CA SER A 550 13.55 26.90 -5.61
C SER A 550 13.23 26.35 -7.00
N PRO A 551 12.08 26.70 -7.63
CA PRO A 551 11.82 26.29 -9.00
C PRO A 551 12.96 26.68 -9.94
N SER A 552 13.48 25.72 -10.70
CA SER A 552 14.51 25.93 -11.72
C SER A 552 13.88 26.19 -13.09
N GLY A 553 14.69 26.50 -14.08
CA GLY A 553 14.27 26.57 -15.50
C GLY A 553 14.23 25.19 -16.17
N ASP A 554 14.89 24.20 -15.56
CA ASP A 554 15.00 22.85 -16.10
C ASP A 554 13.72 22.05 -15.87
N LYS A 555 13.53 21.01 -16.67
CA LYS A 555 12.36 20.15 -16.59
C LYS A 555 12.78 18.69 -16.69
N ALA A 556 12.42 17.91 -15.68
CA ALA A 556 12.58 16.48 -15.72
C ALA A 556 11.54 15.82 -16.64
N PHE A 557 11.92 14.74 -17.31
CA PHE A 557 10.95 13.80 -17.86
C PHE A 557 10.52 12.86 -16.73
N ASP A 558 9.24 12.87 -16.33
CA ASP A 558 8.73 12.18 -15.16
C ASP A 558 7.33 11.61 -15.39
N ILE A 559 6.90 10.67 -14.53
CA ILE A 559 5.51 10.21 -14.48
C ILE A 559 4.68 11.31 -13.83
N LEU A 560 3.79 11.93 -14.58
CA LEU A 560 2.92 12.99 -14.08
C LEU A 560 1.81 12.43 -13.18
N ALA A 561 1.19 11.33 -13.60
CA ALA A 561 0.08 10.70 -12.88
C ALA A 561 -0.01 9.21 -13.21
N MET A 562 -0.56 8.45 -12.30
CA MET A 562 -0.96 7.06 -12.52
C MET A 562 -2.39 6.90 -12.02
N ARG A 563 -3.30 6.53 -12.93
CA ARG A 563 -4.74 6.41 -12.66
C ARG A 563 -5.17 4.97 -12.83
N ALA A 564 -5.97 4.49 -11.89
CA ALA A 564 -6.61 3.19 -12.06
C ALA A 564 -7.64 3.23 -13.19
N LYS A 565 -7.72 2.14 -13.95
CA LYS A 565 -8.70 1.90 -15.03
C LYS A 565 -9.29 0.51 -14.87
N PRO A 566 -10.47 0.24 -15.43
CA PRO A 566 -10.96 -1.12 -15.49
C PRO A 566 -9.92 -2.06 -16.13
N GLY A 567 -9.45 -3.03 -15.34
CA GLY A 567 -8.44 -4.01 -15.78
C GLY A 567 -7.03 -3.48 -16.04
N GLY A 568 -6.63 -2.32 -15.47
CA GLY A 568 -5.31 -1.80 -15.70
C GLY A 568 -5.03 -0.42 -15.11
N PHE A 569 -4.09 0.29 -15.71
CA PHE A 569 -3.72 1.66 -15.32
C PHE A 569 -3.47 2.55 -16.54
N GLU A 570 -3.67 3.85 -16.37
CA GLU A 570 -3.18 4.89 -17.26
C GLU A 570 -2.02 5.63 -16.58
N LEU A 571 -0.83 5.55 -17.16
CA LEU A 571 0.31 6.38 -16.76
C LEU A 571 0.38 7.59 -17.69
N GLU A 572 0.46 8.79 -17.12
CA GLU A 572 0.65 10.03 -17.86
C GLU A 572 2.06 10.57 -17.59
N TYR A 573 2.76 10.94 -18.64
CA TYR A 573 4.13 11.45 -18.59
C TYR A 573 4.18 12.95 -18.84
N THR A 574 5.21 13.60 -18.32
CA THR A 574 5.39 15.06 -18.51
C THR A 574 5.73 15.43 -19.93
N GLU A 575 6.32 14.52 -20.71
CA GLU A 575 6.71 14.70 -22.11
C GLU A 575 6.26 13.49 -22.96
N PRO A 576 6.15 13.65 -24.30
CA PRO A 576 5.90 12.51 -25.17
C PRO A 576 7.03 11.49 -25.11
N LEU A 577 6.71 10.21 -25.25
CA LEU A 577 7.67 9.12 -25.30
C LEU A 577 8.48 9.14 -26.60
N SER A 578 9.72 8.66 -26.54
CA SER A 578 10.54 8.43 -27.73
C SER A 578 9.97 7.30 -28.60
N GLU A 579 10.28 7.31 -29.91
CA GLU A 579 9.91 6.23 -30.81
C GLU A 579 10.47 4.86 -30.34
N ALA A 580 11.67 4.87 -29.76
CA ALA A 580 12.34 3.67 -29.24
C ALA A 580 11.61 3.07 -28.03
N THR A 581 11.14 3.93 -27.12
CA THR A 581 10.33 3.52 -25.96
C THR A 581 8.94 3.05 -26.42
N ALA A 582 8.30 3.82 -27.30
CA ALA A 582 6.97 3.52 -27.83
C ALA A 582 6.91 2.19 -28.59
N ALA A 583 7.99 1.80 -29.27
CA ALA A 583 8.06 0.55 -30.04
C ALA A 583 8.06 -0.72 -29.17
N LYS A 584 8.29 -0.61 -27.86
CA LYS A 584 8.44 -1.74 -26.91
C LYS A 584 7.58 -1.60 -25.67
N LEU A 585 6.49 -0.84 -25.73
CA LEU A 585 5.74 -0.44 -24.54
C LEU A 585 5.37 -1.61 -23.60
N ALA A 586 4.75 -2.67 -24.10
CA ALA A 586 4.34 -3.78 -23.25
C ALA A 586 5.52 -4.50 -22.57
N GLU A 587 6.68 -4.51 -23.22
CA GLU A 587 7.91 -5.12 -22.68
C GLU A 587 8.65 -4.18 -21.71
N SER A 588 8.29 -2.89 -21.68
CA SER A 588 8.97 -1.86 -20.90
C SER A 588 8.44 -1.73 -19.48
N TYR A 589 7.44 -2.52 -19.09
CA TYR A 589 6.87 -2.47 -17.75
C TYR A 589 7.04 -3.79 -17.01
N ARG A 590 7.26 -3.68 -15.71
CA ARG A 590 7.21 -4.77 -14.73
C ARG A 590 6.15 -4.42 -13.71
N VAL A 591 5.29 -5.34 -13.38
CA VAL A 591 4.18 -5.12 -12.45
C VAL A 591 4.14 -6.24 -11.44
N ASP A 592 4.17 -5.88 -10.17
CA ASP A 592 3.98 -6.80 -9.07
C ASP A 592 2.86 -6.28 -8.18
N GLN A 593 2.13 -7.16 -7.53
CA GLN A 593 1.14 -6.78 -6.54
C GLN A 593 1.24 -7.64 -5.30
N TRP A 594 0.86 -7.07 -4.15
CA TRP A 594 0.81 -7.76 -2.86
C TRP A 594 -0.17 -7.09 -1.92
N THR A 595 -0.49 -7.74 -0.82
CA THR A 595 -1.10 -7.10 0.34
C THR A 595 -0.22 -7.28 1.56
N TYR A 596 -0.68 -6.80 2.71
CA TYR A 596 0.04 -6.89 3.96
C TYR A 596 -0.75 -7.69 4.99
N ALA A 597 -0.06 -8.49 5.81
CA ALA A 597 -0.64 -9.11 6.99
C ALA A 597 -0.42 -8.21 8.21
N PRO A 598 -1.46 -7.59 8.80
CA PRO A 598 -1.34 -6.92 10.09
C PRO A 598 -1.02 -7.95 11.18
N THR A 599 0.00 -7.67 12.00
CA THR A 599 0.38 -8.51 13.12
C THR A 599 0.60 -7.68 14.38
N PRO A 600 0.51 -8.26 15.60
CA PRO A 600 0.84 -7.53 16.82
C PRO A 600 2.30 -7.07 16.90
N GLN A 601 3.19 -7.69 16.13
CA GLN A 601 4.61 -7.37 16.05
C GLN A 601 4.83 -6.06 15.29
N TYR A 602 6.04 -5.55 15.38
CA TYR A 602 6.44 -4.33 14.67
C TYR A 602 6.55 -4.62 13.17
N GLY A 603 5.73 -3.91 12.37
CA GLY A 603 5.64 -4.14 10.94
C GLY A 603 4.83 -5.40 10.58
N GLY A 604 4.74 -5.73 9.31
CA GLY A 604 4.07 -6.93 8.84
C GLY A 604 4.61 -7.35 7.47
N PRO A 605 4.59 -8.64 7.17
CA PRO A 605 5.09 -9.14 5.89
C PRO A 605 4.18 -8.72 4.73
N LYS A 606 4.78 -8.58 3.56
CA LYS A 606 4.06 -8.69 2.30
C LYS A 606 3.55 -10.13 2.17
N ILE A 607 2.32 -10.28 1.75
CA ILE A 607 1.71 -11.58 1.45
C ILE A 607 1.00 -11.53 0.11
N ASP A 608 0.71 -12.68 -0.46
CA ASP A 608 0.08 -12.80 -1.78
C ASP A 608 0.84 -12.02 -2.86
N GLU A 609 2.16 -12.06 -2.81
CA GLU A 609 3.02 -11.41 -3.79
C GLU A 609 2.95 -12.15 -5.13
N GLU A 610 2.58 -11.43 -6.18
CA GLU A 610 2.52 -12.00 -7.53
C GLU A 610 2.99 -11.00 -8.59
N SER A 611 3.71 -11.51 -9.59
CA SER A 611 4.07 -10.74 -10.77
C SER A 611 2.99 -10.85 -11.82
N LEU A 612 2.56 -9.71 -12.36
CA LEU A 612 1.49 -9.63 -13.37
C LEU A 612 2.06 -9.31 -14.75
N ALA A 613 1.52 -9.98 -15.77
CA ALA A 613 1.88 -9.69 -17.15
C ALA A 613 1.10 -8.47 -17.67
N VAL A 614 1.81 -7.54 -18.30
CA VAL A 614 1.19 -6.50 -19.11
C VAL A 614 0.79 -7.11 -20.45
N SER A 615 -0.50 -7.39 -20.62
CA SER A 615 -1.02 -8.06 -21.83
C SER A 615 -1.15 -7.11 -23.03
N ALA A 616 -1.32 -5.82 -22.78
CA ALA A 616 -1.33 -4.76 -23.79
C ALA A 616 -0.90 -3.41 -23.19
N ALA A 617 -0.29 -2.59 -24.03
CA ALA A 617 0.02 -1.19 -23.71
C ALA A 617 -0.33 -0.32 -24.92
N THR A 618 -1.17 0.67 -24.72
CA THR A 618 -1.64 1.58 -25.77
C THR A 618 -1.16 3.01 -25.49
N LEU A 619 -0.48 3.62 -26.47
CA LEU A 619 -0.04 5.01 -26.41
C LEU A 619 -1.12 5.93 -26.95
N SER A 620 -1.36 7.05 -26.27
CA SER A 620 -2.24 8.13 -26.73
C SER A 620 -1.66 8.84 -27.97
N GLU A 621 -2.51 9.55 -28.70
CA GLU A 621 -2.13 10.28 -29.93
C GLU A 621 -1.06 11.36 -29.64
N ASP A 622 -1.11 12.00 -28.49
CA ASP A 622 -0.12 13.01 -28.08
C ASP A 622 1.20 12.41 -27.53
N GLY A 623 1.26 11.08 -27.46
CA GLY A 623 2.45 10.35 -27.02
C GLY A 623 2.75 10.43 -25.52
N LYS A 624 1.83 10.97 -24.70
CA LYS A 624 2.08 11.22 -23.27
C LYS A 624 1.39 10.25 -22.31
N LYS A 625 0.38 9.50 -22.76
CA LYS A 625 -0.35 8.57 -21.91
C LYS A 625 -0.20 7.15 -22.39
N VAL A 626 0.09 6.28 -21.48
CA VAL A 626 0.13 4.83 -21.75
C VAL A 626 -0.93 4.16 -20.92
N THR A 627 -1.89 3.53 -21.59
CA THR A 627 -2.88 2.67 -20.95
C THR A 627 -2.38 1.24 -20.96
N LEU A 628 -2.20 0.67 -19.78
CA LEU A 628 -1.77 -0.71 -19.55
C LEU A 628 -2.99 -1.59 -19.28
N THR A 629 -3.08 -2.72 -19.98
CA THR A 629 -4.01 -3.80 -19.65
C THR A 629 -3.26 -4.86 -18.85
N ILE A 630 -3.70 -5.12 -17.62
CA ILE A 630 -3.00 -5.97 -16.67
C ILE A 630 -4.03 -6.96 -16.07
N PRO A 631 -4.23 -8.11 -16.70
CA PRO A 631 -5.09 -9.15 -16.13
C PRO A 631 -4.59 -9.60 -14.76
N GLY A 632 -5.52 -9.89 -13.84
CA GLY A 632 -5.17 -10.38 -12.51
C GLY A 632 -4.98 -9.29 -11.45
N LEU A 633 -5.20 -8.00 -11.76
CA LEU A 633 -5.26 -6.96 -10.73
C LEU A 633 -6.37 -7.25 -9.73
N LYS A 634 -6.08 -7.05 -8.45
CA LYS A 634 -7.01 -7.28 -7.34
C LYS A 634 -7.14 -6.01 -6.50
N ALA A 635 -8.36 -5.74 -6.01
CA ALA A 635 -8.55 -4.70 -4.99
C ALA A 635 -7.79 -5.06 -3.69
N ASN A 636 -7.59 -4.07 -2.83
CA ASN A 636 -6.84 -4.19 -1.57
C ASN A 636 -5.39 -4.68 -1.75
N ARG A 637 -4.73 -4.19 -2.80
CA ARG A 637 -3.32 -4.49 -3.11
C ARG A 637 -2.49 -3.21 -3.25
N VAL A 638 -1.22 -3.33 -2.93
CA VAL A 638 -0.22 -2.41 -3.45
C VAL A 638 0.23 -2.95 -4.80
N VAL A 639 0.20 -2.12 -5.82
CA VAL A 639 0.65 -2.46 -7.17
C VAL A 639 1.91 -1.66 -7.48
N HIS A 640 3.02 -2.34 -7.67
CA HIS A 640 4.30 -1.74 -8.00
C HIS A 640 4.53 -1.82 -9.50
N VAL A 641 4.53 -0.68 -10.16
CA VAL A 641 4.81 -0.55 -11.59
C VAL A 641 6.21 0.01 -11.77
N ARG A 642 7.04 -0.71 -12.52
CA ARG A 642 8.42 -0.35 -12.82
C ARG A 642 8.61 -0.14 -14.31
N SER A 643 9.34 0.91 -14.66
CA SER A 643 9.70 1.30 -16.05
C SER A 643 11.22 1.38 -16.18
N PRO A 644 11.95 0.23 -16.27
CA PRO A 644 13.41 0.23 -16.30
C PRO A 644 13.98 1.05 -17.46
N ARG A 645 15.05 1.78 -17.21
CA ARG A 645 15.82 2.45 -18.28
C ARG A 645 16.47 1.40 -19.20
N PRO A 646 16.61 1.69 -20.51
CA PRO A 646 16.32 2.99 -21.17
C PRO A 646 14.82 3.24 -21.39
N PHE A 647 14.29 4.28 -20.78
CA PHE A 647 12.92 4.73 -20.92
C PHE A 647 12.97 6.27 -21.11
N SER A 648 12.88 6.74 -22.35
CA SER A 648 13.19 8.12 -22.68
C SER A 648 12.03 8.87 -23.33
N SER A 649 12.05 10.20 -23.16
CA SER A 649 11.18 11.13 -23.87
C SER A 649 11.60 11.31 -25.34
N ALA A 650 10.71 11.90 -26.15
CA ALA A 650 11.03 12.29 -27.52
C ALA A 650 12.20 13.28 -27.60
N GLY A 651 12.46 14.02 -26.52
CA GLY A 651 13.64 14.88 -26.37
C GLY A 651 14.92 14.14 -26.05
N GLY A 652 14.86 12.83 -25.79
CA GLY A 652 16.01 11.99 -25.41
C GLY A 652 16.38 12.06 -23.93
N THR A 653 15.53 12.66 -23.06
CA THR A 653 15.71 12.69 -21.62
C THR A 653 15.23 11.36 -21.02
N GLU A 654 16.04 10.74 -20.17
CA GLU A 654 15.67 9.53 -19.45
C GLU A 654 14.64 9.82 -18.35
N LEU A 655 13.77 8.83 -18.07
CA LEU A 655 12.73 8.94 -17.04
C LEU A 655 13.36 9.15 -15.67
N TRP A 656 12.90 10.17 -14.95
CA TRP A 656 13.43 10.54 -13.63
C TRP A 656 13.05 9.51 -12.57
N SER A 657 11.75 9.31 -12.33
CA SER A 657 11.27 8.24 -11.44
C SER A 657 10.80 7.06 -12.27
N THR A 658 11.49 5.93 -12.15
CA THR A 658 11.20 4.70 -12.92
C THR A 658 10.19 3.78 -12.21
N GLU A 659 9.62 4.23 -11.09
CA GLU A 659 8.80 3.42 -10.21
C GLU A 659 7.56 4.17 -9.74
N ALA A 660 6.47 3.42 -9.57
CA ALA A 660 5.23 3.88 -8.97
C ALA A 660 4.64 2.78 -8.09
N TRP A 661 4.30 3.11 -6.84
CA TRP A 661 3.57 2.22 -5.94
C TRP A 661 2.15 2.74 -5.81
N TYR A 662 1.20 2.03 -6.42
CA TYR A 662 -0.21 2.38 -6.36
C TYR A 662 -0.92 1.56 -5.29
N THR A 663 -1.61 2.23 -4.36
CA THR A 663 -2.50 1.56 -3.40
C THR A 663 -3.87 1.41 -4.04
N LEU A 664 -4.18 0.21 -4.51
CA LEU A 664 -5.41 -0.13 -5.21
C LEU A 664 -6.46 -0.63 -4.21
N ASN A 665 -7.14 0.30 -3.53
CA ASN A 665 -8.20 -0.02 -2.57
C ASN A 665 -9.47 -0.52 -3.26
N SER A 666 -9.79 0.06 -4.43
CA SER A 666 -10.92 -0.30 -5.29
C SER A 666 -10.48 -0.29 -6.74
N LEU A 667 -11.00 -1.21 -7.54
CA LEU A 667 -10.84 -1.19 -8.99
C LEU A 667 -11.95 -0.32 -9.61
N PRO A 668 -11.61 0.63 -10.51
CA PRO A 668 -12.64 1.36 -11.25
C PRO A 668 -13.54 0.39 -12.03
N GLY A 669 -14.82 0.50 -11.81
CA GLY A 669 -15.81 -0.45 -12.35
C GLY A 669 -16.17 -1.59 -11.39
N ASP A 670 -15.45 -1.77 -10.30
CA ASP A 670 -15.97 -2.47 -9.11
C ASP A 670 -16.88 -1.46 -8.41
N GLN A 671 -18.16 -1.65 -8.54
CA GLN A 671 -19.15 -0.74 -7.98
C GLN A 671 -19.31 -1.00 -6.48
N PRO A 672 -19.70 0.00 -5.68
CA PRO A 672 -19.95 -0.19 -4.27
C PRO A 672 -20.96 -1.32 -4.04
N PRO A 673 -20.91 -2.01 -2.89
CA PRO A 673 -21.85 -3.07 -2.56
C PRO A 673 -23.29 -2.55 -2.66
N ALA A 674 -24.22 -3.43 -3.06
CA ALA A 674 -25.62 -3.10 -3.13
C ALA A 674 -26.11 -2.49 -1.80
N THR A 675 -26.65 -1.31 -1.84
CA THR A 675 -27.25 -0.71 -0.65
C THR A 675 -28.62 -1.35 -0.41
N GLN A 676 -28.87 -1.85 0.79
CA GLN A 676 -30.13 -2.42 1.22
C GLN A 676 -31.01 -1.34 1.86
N TYR A 677 -32.29 -1.39 1.57
CA TYR A 677 -33.30 -0.52 2.15
C TYR A 677 -34.48 -1.39 2.57
N GLU A 678 -34.77 -1.45 3.87
CA GLU A 678 -35.85 -2.25 4.44
C GLU A 678 -37.19 -1.58 4.17
N ALA A 679 -38.21 -2.36 3.84
CA ALA A 679 -39.53 -1.83 3.47
C ALA A 679 -40.26 -1.22 4.66
N GLU A 680 -40.11 -1.77 5.86
CA GLU A 680 -40.67 -1.24 7.09
C GLU A 680 -40.10 0.12 7.50
N GLU A 681 -38.91 0.49 7.00
CA GLU A 681 -38.31 1.81 7.18
C GLU A 681 -38.74 2.82 6.13
N GLY A 682 -39.38 2.34 5.05
CA GLY A 682 -39.91 3.18 3.99
C GLY A 682 -41.14 4.02 4.38
N THR A 683 -41.47 4.96 3.53
CA THR A 683 -42.71 5.75 3.72
C THR A 683 -43.91 4.96 3.20
N LEU A 684 -44.81 4.56 4.09
CA LEU A 684 -46.03 3.77 3.79
C LEU A 684 -47.23 4.64 3.56
N THR A 685 -48.06 4.31 2.54
CA THR A 685 -49.30 5.00 2.20
C THR A 685 -50.42 4.04 1.80
N GLY A 686 -51.66 4.52 1.70
CA GLY A 686 -52.82 3.79 1.13
C GLY A 686 -53.23 2.53 1.91
N GLY A 687 -52.86 2.42 3.17
CA GLY A 687 -53.20 1.26 4.00
C GLY A 687 -52.12 0.20 4.12
N ALA A 688 -51.00 0.32 3.39
CA ALA A 688 -49.82 -0.52 3.59
C ALA A 688 -49.35 -0.43 5.06
N GLY A 689 -48.93 -1.54 5.63
CA GLY A 689 -48.54 -1.63 7.03
C GLY A 689 -47.44 -2.63 7.28
N VAL A 690 -46.75 -2.50 8.41
CA VAL A 690 -45.68 -3.43 8.80
C VAL A 690 -46.26 -4.62 9.53
N ASP A 691 -45.83 -5.83 9.15
CA ASP A 691 -46.16 -7.10 9.80
C ASP A 691 -44.93 -7.97 10.03
N THR A 692 -45.10 -9.01 10.86
CA THR A 692 -44.07 -9.97 11.26
C THR A 692 -44.56 -11.41 11.30
N GLU A 693 -45.81 -11.69 10.85
CA GLU A 693 -46.42 -13.03 11.02
C GLU A 693 -45.80 -14.13 10.10
N HIS A 694 -45.12 -13.74 9.04
CA HIS A 694 -44.48 -14.66 8.08
C HIS A 694 -42.95 -14.64 8.25
N ALA A 695 -42.39 -15.69 8.80
CA ALA A 695 -40.97 -15.78 9.02
C ALA A 695 -40.12 -15.72 7.73
N GLY A 696 -38.85 -15.28 7.84
CA GLY A 696 -37.88 -15.27 6.75
C GLY A 696 -37.68 -13.90 6.09
N TYR A 697 -38.31 -12.83 6.58
CA TYR A 697 -38.04 -11.44 6.18
C TYR A 697 -36.68 -10.97 6.72
N SER A 698 -36.18 -9.84 6.21
CA SER A 698 -35.03 -9.11 6.73
C SER A 698 -35.47 -7.96 7.67
N GLY A 699 -34.55 -7.29 8.34
CA GLY A 699 -34.86 -6.16 9.19
C GLY A 699 -35.79 -6.45 10.37
N GLY A 700 -36.66 -5.54 10.68
CA GLY A 700 -37.64 -5.58 11.79
C GLY A 700 -39.01 -6.12 11.42
N GLY A 701 -39.32 -6.36 10.14
CA GLY A 701 -40.59 -6.79 9.61
C GLY A 701 -40.65 -6.74 8.09
N PHE A 702 -41.83 -6.81 7.54
CA PHE A 702 -42.11 -6.64 6.12
C PHE A 702 -43.37 -5.78 5.93
N VAL A 703 -43.54 -5.20 4.75
CA VAL A 703 -44.75 -4.42 4.44
C VAL A 703 -45.80 -5.31 3.78
N ASP A 704 -46.97 -5.35 4.38
CA ASP A 704 -48.13 -6.04 3.87
C ASP A 704 -49.32 -5.07 3.54
N ASN A 705 -50.53 -5.62 3.45
CA ASN A 705 -51.74 -4.87 3.20
C ASN A 705 -51.78 -4.14 1.84
N PHE A 706 -51.10 -4.69 0.83
CA PHE A 706 -51.31 -4.27 -0.57
C PHE A 706 -52.65 -4.78 -1.14
N GLY A 707 -53.69 -4.72 -0.34
CA GLY A 707 -55.02 -5.27 -0.66
C GLY A 707 -55.98 -4.31 -1.39
N GLU A 708 -55.68 -3.02 -1.43
CA GLU A 708 -56.49 -1.98 -2.06
C GLU A 708 -55.65 -1.01 -2.88
N GLU A 709 -56.22 -0.47 -3.98
CA GLU A 709 -55.58 0.58 -4.78
C GLU A 709 -55.10 1.75 -3.93
N GLY A 710 -53.89 2.19 -4.12
CA GLY A 710 -53.22 3.28 -3.38
C GLY A 710 -52.30 2.80 -2.26
N ALA A 711 -52.30 1.51 -1.93
CA ALA A 711 -51.28 0.97 -1.02
C ALA A 711 -49.88 1.09 -1.68
N ALA A 712 -48.92 1.65 -0.94
CA ALA A 712 -47.56 1.83 -1.48
C ALA A 712 -46.49 1.90 -0.38
N VAL A 713 -45.27 1.52 -0.74
CA VAL A 713 -44.04 1.77 0.00
C VAL A 713 -43.08 2.59 -0.85
N THR A 714 -42.54 3.65 -0.28
CA THR A 714 -41.55 4.52 -0.93
C THR A 714 -40.20 4.44 -0.18
N PHE A 715 -39.18 4.07 -0.91
CA PHE A 715 -37.78 4.03 -0.44
C PHE A 715 -37.08 5.32 -0.83
N ASP A 716 -36.36 5.93 0.10
CA ASP A 716 -35.42 7.02 -0.16
C ASP A 716 -34.05 6.37 -0.46
N VAL A 717 -33.58 6.51 -1.68
CA VAL A 717 -32.32 5.87 -2.12
C VAL A 717 -31.32 6.91 -2.58
N GLU A 718 -30.03 6.66 -2.32
CA GLU A 718 -28.92 7.51 -2.76
C GLU A 718 -28.21 6.83 -3.92
N ALA A 719 -28.03 7.53 -5.05
CA ALA A 719 -27.28 7.06 -6.21
C ALA A 719 -26.03 7.90 -6.39
N GLY A 720 -24.85 7.25 -6.42
CA GLY A 720 -23.57 7.92 -6.55
C GLY A 720 -23.36 8.63 -7.89
N GLU A 721 -24.00 8.12 -8.94
CA GLU A 721 -23.94 8.68 -10.30
C GLU A 721 -25.30 8.57 -10.97
N ALA A 722 -25.52 9.37 -12.01
CA ALA A 722 -26.72 9.23 -12.84
C ALA A 722 -26.55 8.07 -13.84
N GLY A 723 -27.55 7.17 -13.94
CA GLY A 723 -27.51 6.07 -14.90
C GLY A 723 -28.42 4.90 -14.53
N PRO A 724 -28.26 3.75 -15.22
CA PRO A 724 -29.00 2.54 -14.94
C PRO A 724 -28.52 1.83 -13.68
N TYR A 725 -29.49 1.49 -12.82
CA TYR A 725 -29.31 0.72 -11.60
C TYR A 725 -30.12 -0.56 -11.67
N ASP A 726 -29.53 -1.66 -11.18
CA ASP A 726 -30.23 -2.90 -10.93
C ASP A 726 -30.87 -2.83 -9.54
N VAL A 727 -32.18 -2.93 -9.47
CA VAL A 727 -32.96 -2.87 -8.24
C VAL A 727 -33.61 -4.22 -7.99
N GLY A 728 -33.17 -4.89 -6.93
CA GLY A 728 -33.72 -6.18 -6.52
C GLY A 728 -34.84 -5.97 -5.49
N LEU A 729 -36.10 -6.22 -5.82
CA LEU A 729 -37.21 -6.23 -4.87
C LEU A 729 -37.36 -7.62 -4.27
N ARG A 730 -37.22 -7.74 -2.95
CA ARG A 730 -37.51 -8.96 -2.21
C ARG A 730 -38.97 -8.94 -1.75
N TYR A 731 -39.72 -9.99 -2.15
CA TYR A 731 -41.16 -10.06 -1.95
C TYR A 731 -41.62 -11.48 -1.63
N SER A 732 -42.85 -11.59 -1.11
CA SER A 732 -43.59 -12.83 -1.02
C SER A 732 -44.94 -12.68 -1.69
N ASN A 733 -45.35 -13.67 -2.52
CA ASN A 733 -46.60 -13.71 -3.28
C ASN A 733 -47.27 -15.07 -3.04
N GLY A 734 -48.04 -15.16 -1.98
CA GLY A 734 -48.84 -16.34 -1.61
C GLY A 734 -50.10 -16.55 -2.48
N PRO A 735 -50.87 -17.64 -2.21
CA PRO A 735 -51.97 -18.04 -3.05
C PRO A 735 -53.29 -17.21 -2.92
N ASP A 736 -53.41 -16.41 -1.89
CA ASP A 736 -54.58 -15.61 -1.61
C ASP A 736 -54.51 -14.17 -2.12
N PRO A 737 -55.56 -13.46 -2.55
CA PRO A 737 -56.91 -13.97 -2.80
C PRO A 737 -56.99 -14.81 -4.11
N ALA A 738 -55.94 -14.82 -4.91
CA ALA A 738 -55.83 -15.58 -6.13
C ALA A 738 -54.39 -16.08 -6.31
N PRO A 739 -54.20 -17.34 -6.72
CA PRO A 739 -52.88 -17.87 -7.02
C PRO A 739 -52.33 -17.31 -8.35
N GLY A 740 -50.98 -17.33 -8.47
CA GLY A 740 -50.28 -16.95 -9.71
C GLY A 740 -49.54 -15.64 -9.63
N THR A 741 -49.09 -15.15 -10.76
CA THR A 741 -48.34 -13.89 -10.87
C THR A 741 -49.21 -12.72 -10.49
N LYS A 742 -48.69 -11.85 -9.65
CA LYS A 742 -49.32 -10.59 -9.23
C LYS A 742 -48.49 -9.40 -9.73
N THR A 743 -49.13 -8.21 -9.78
CA THR A 743 -48.48 -7.01 -10.29
C THR A 743 -48.53 -5.86 -9.33
N VAL A 744 -47.48 -5.07 -9.34
CA VAL A 744 -47.40 -3.75 -8.71
C VAL A 744 -46.76 -2.75 -9.66
N SER A 745 -47.05 -1.48 -9.48
CA SER A 745 -46.46 -0.40 -10.27
C SER A 745 -45.20 0.14 -9.61
N VAL A 746 -44.19 0.46 -10.41
CA VAL A 746 -42.93 1.06 -9.97
C VAL A 746 -42.87 2.50 -10.43
N HIS A 747 -42.60 3.39 -9.45
CA HIS A 747 -42.40 4.81 -9.68
C HIS A 747 -40.98 5.21 -9.28
N VAL A 748 -40.29 6.01 -10.10
CA VAL A 748 -39.00 6.63 -9.79
C VAL A 748 -39.18 8.13 -9.74
N ASN A 749 -38.82 8.74 -8.62
CA ASN A 749 -38.98 10.19 -8.39
C ASN A 749 -40.44 10.71 -8.64
N GLY A 750 -41.42 9.87 -8.32
CA GLY A 750 -42.85 10.18 -8.46
C GLY A 750 -43.44 9.95 -9.85
N GLU A 751 -42.66 9.52 -10.84
CA GLU A 751 -43.11 9.14 -12.17
C GLU A 751 -43.22 7.62 -12.33
N LYS A 752 -44.38 7.11 -12.76
CA LYS A 752 -44.54 5.67 -13.05
C LYS A 752 -43.65 5.27 -14.23
N VAL A 753 -42.73 4.35 -13.98
CA VAL A 753 -41.76 3.88 -15.00
C VAL A 753 -42.18 2.53 -15.61
N ARG A 754 -42.83 1.64 -14.84
CA ARG A 754 -43.32 0.33 -15.31
C ARG A 754 -44.40 -0.27 -14.39
N GLN A 755 -44.94 -1.38 -14.83
CA GLN A 755 -45.66 -2.35 -14.02
C GLN A 755 -44.73 -3.60 -13.91
N THR A 756 -44.53 -4.08 -12.68
CA THR A 756 -43.64 -5.21 -12.39
C THR A 756 -44.46 -6.45 -12.06
N GLU A 757 -44.10 -7.58 -12.64
CA GLU A 757 -44.69 -8.89 -12.38
C GLU A 757 -43.90 -9.60 -11.25
N LEU A 758 -44.62 -9.98 -10.20
CA LEU A 758 -44.14 -10.72 -9.06
C LEU A 758 -44.67 -12.16 -9.14
N LEU A 759 -43.78 -13.08 -9.48
CA LEU A 759 -44.11 -14.49 -9.65
C LEU A 759 -44.57 -15.11 -8.33
N SER A 760 -45.48 -16.12 -8.39
CA SER A 760 -45.92 -16.80 -7.17
C SER A 760 -44.79 -17.48 -6.42
N THR A 761 -44.72 -17.23 -5.13
CA THR A 761 -43.81 -17.90 -4.21
C THR A 761 -44.44 -19.16 -3.57
N THR A 762 -45.64 -19.56 -4.03
CA THR A 762 -46.44 -20.70 -3.57
C THR A 762 -47.06 -20.56 -2.20
N ASP A 763 -46.43 -19.89 -1.29
CA ASP A 763 -46.92 -19.56 0.05
C ASP A 763 -46.39 -18.20 0.53
N TRP A 764 -46.86 -17.70 1.69
CA TRP A 764 -46.47 -16.42 2.28
C TRP A 764 -45.16 -16.45 3.08
N LYS A 765 -44.57 -17.60 3.28
CA LYS A 765 -43.33 -17.79 4.04
C LYS A 765 -42.09 -17.92 3.14
N THR A 766 -42.35 -18.11 1.85
CA THR A 766 -41.31 -18.19 0.82
C THR A 766 -41.09 -16.80 0.22
N TRP A 767 -39.85 -16.34 0.28
CA TRP A 767 -39.44 -15.05 -0.25
C TRP A 767 -38.66 -15.24 -1.56
N SER A 768 -38.90 -14.38 -2.53
CA SER A 768 -38.20 -14.32 -3.82
C SER A 768 -37.68 -12.92 -4.07
N THR A 769 -36.76 -12.77 -5.03
CA THR A 769 -36.26 -11.45 -5.45
C THR A 769 -36.51 -11.30 -6.94
N GLY A 770 -37.20 -10.23 -7.31
CA GLY A 770 -37.31 -9.77 -8.68
C GLY A 770 -36.34 -8.64 -8.94
N THR A 771 -35.45 -8.74 -9.92
CA THR A 771 -34.52 -7.67 -10.26
C THR A 771 -34.99 -6.94 -11.51
N GLU A 772 -34.95 -5.60 -11.47
CA GLU A 772 -35.31 -4.75 -12.59
C GLU A 772 -34.34 -3.57 -12.72
N GLN A 773 -34.22 -3.03 -13.94
CA GLN A 773 -33.37 -1.88 -14.20
C GLN A 773 -34.19 -0.60 -14.12
N LEU A 774 -33.70 0.34 -13.31
CA LEU A 774 -34.26 1.67 -13.14
C LEU A 774 -33.21 2.74 -13.43
N GLU A 775 -33.60 3.81 -14.12
CA GLU A 775 -32.74 4.99 -14.32
C GLU A 775 -32.85 5.91 -13.11
N LEU A 776 -31.71 6.09 -12.42
CA LEU A 776 -31.59 7.00 -11.27
C LEU A 776 -30.75 8.21 -11.65
N ARG A 777 -31.02 9.35 -11.02
CA ARG A 777 -30.19 10.57 -11.11
C ARG A 777 -29.15 10.54 -9.99
N GLU A 778 -28.05 11.24 -10.16
CA GLU A 778 -27.07 11.46 -9.10
C GLU A 778 -27.73 12.07 -7.84
N GLY A 779 -27.33 11.58 -6.65
CA GLY A 779 -27.86 11.98 -5.37
C GLY A 779 -29.18 11.30 -5.02
N ARG A 780 -30.03 12.00 -4.25
CA ARG A 780 -31.26 11.44 -3.67
C ARG A 780 -32.34 11.16 -4.71
N ASN A 781 -32.85 9.92 -4.68
CA ASN A 781 -33.97 9.43 -5.47
C ASN A 781 -35.08 8.84 -4.58
N THR A 782 -36.28 8.69 -5.11
CA THR A 782 -37.32 7.87 -4.50
C THR A 782 -37.72 6.75 -5.44
N ILE A 783 -37.78 5.51 -4.90
CA ILE A 783 -38.34 4.35 -5.60
C ILE A 783 -39.59 3.94 -4.84
N THR A 784 -40.74 3.89 -5.55
CA THR A 784 -42.01 3.54 -4.92
C THR A 784 -42.63 2.33 -5.61
N TYR A 785 -42.96 1.30 -4.84
CA TYR A 785 -43.81 0.19 -5.27
C TYR A 785 -45.20 0.45 -4.77
N ALA A 786 -46.15 0.46 -5.69
CA ALA A 786 -47.53 0.83 -5.43
C ALA A 786 -48.54 -0.14 -6.05
N TYR A 787 -49.71 -0.28 -5.40
CA TYR A 787 -50.86 -0.93 -6.00
C TYR A 787 -51.69 0.17 -6.72
N ASP A 788 -51.36 0.41 -7.98
CA ASP A 788 -52.10 1.35 -8.83
C ASP A 788 -53.31 0.69 -9.50
N SER A 789 -54.13 1.51 -10.10
CA SER A 789 -55.23 1.00 -10.96
C SER A 789 -54.71 0.17 -12.11
N GLY A 790 -55.17 -1.06 -12.19
CA GLY A 790 -54.75 -2.05 -13.19
C GLY A 790 -53.66 -3.03 -12.70
N ASP A 791 -53.18 -2.85 -11.45
CA ASP A 791 -52.38 -3.86 -10.76
C ASP A 791 -53.27 -4.92 -10.09
N THR A 792 -52.68 -6.00 -9.63
CA THR A 792 -53.42 -7.00 -8.87
C THR A 792 -53.12 -6.92 -7.35
N GLY A 793 -52.07 -6.26 -6.96
CA GLY A 793 -51.65 -6.10 -5.55
C GLY A 793 -51.52 -7.41 -4.78
N HIS A 794 -51.87 -7.41 -3.51
CA HIS A 794 -51.88 -8.59 -2.61
C HIS A 794 -50.49 -9.28 -2.54
N VAL A 795 -49.49 -8.54 -2.23
CA VAL A 795 -48.08 -9.01 -2.08
C VAL A 795 -47.49 -8.48 -0.77
N ASN A 796 -46.52 -9.17 -0.23
CA ASN A 796 -45.68 -8.71 0.86
C ASN A 796 -44.34 -8.26 0.32
N LEU A 797 -43.87 -7.07 0.74
CA LEU A 797 -42.59 -6.49 0.31
C LEU A 797 -41.63 -6.39 1.50
N ASP A 798 -40.43 -6.88 1.36
CA ASP A 798 -39.47 -7.01 2.45
C ASP A 798 -38.38 -5.94 2.40
N MET A 799 -37.63 -5.90 1.31
CA MET A 799 -36.60 -4.90 1.09
C MET A 799 -36.31 -4.67 -0.38
N ILE A 800 -35.58 -3.60 -0.69
CA ILE A 800 -34.91 -3.46 -1.98
C ILE A 800 -33.40 -3.43 -1.82
N THR A 801 -32.70 -3.93 -2.84
CA THR A 801 -31.27 -3.72 -3.04
C THR A 801 -31.06 -2.84 -4.25
N VAL A 802 -30.21 -1.83 -4.15
CA VAL A 802 -29.94 -0.87 -5.22
C VAL A 802 -28.45 -0.87 -5.51
N HIS A 803 -28.09 -1.20 -6.73
CA HIS A 803 -26.69 -1.16 -7.18
C HIS A 803 -26.61 -0.74 -8.65
N PRO A 804 -25.53 -0.04 -9.08
CA PRO A 804 -25.35 0.29 -10.49
C PRO A 804 -25.35 -0.97 -11.37
N LYS A 805 -25.83 -0.85 -12.59
CA LYS A 805 -25.95 -1.98 -13.51
C LYS A 805 -24.61 -2.73 -13.70
N GLY A 806 -24.62 -4.06 -13.48
CA GLY A 806 -23.42 -4.91 -13.56
C GLY A 806 -22.47 -4.79 -12.38
N ALA A 807 -22.89 -4.14 -11.29
CA ALA A 807 -22.10 -4.04 -10.07
C ALA A 807 -21.97 -5.37 -9.34
N ARG A 808 -20.84 -5.56 -8.67
CA ARG A 808 -20.64 -6.66 -7.74
C ARG A 808 -21.43 -6.46 -6.46
N VAL A 809 -22.16 -7.49 -6.06
CA VAL A 809 -22.81 -7.60 -4.77
C VAL A 809 -21.85 -8.33 -3.84
N GLN A 810 -21.23 -7.63 -2.90
CA GLN A 810 -20.37 -8.26 -1.91
C GLN A 810 -21.24 -9.06 -0.93
N LEU A 811 -21.03 -10.35 -0.85
CA LEU A 811 -21.78 -11.25 0.03
C LEU A 811 -21.06 -11.49 1.35
N PHE A 812 -19.72 -11.53 1.30
CA PHE A 812 -18.87 -11.62 2.48
C PHE A 812 -17.45 -11.15 2.15
N ASP A 813 -16.96 -10.18 2.91
CA ASP A 813 -15.58 -9.69 2.86
C ASP A 813 -15.26 -8.95 4.17
N GLY A 814 -15.42 -9.60 5.31
CA GLY A 814 -15.09 -8.92 6.55
C GLY A 814 -15.92 -9.30 7.77
N PRO A 815 -16.18 -8.37 8.69
CA PRO A 815 -16.56 -8.73 10.06
C PRO A 815 -18.00 -9.24 10.21
N ASP A 816 -18.87 -9.04 9.24
CA ASP A 816 -20.28 -9.40 9.39
C ASP A 816 -20.80 -10.31 8.28
N GLN A 817 -21.92 -10.95 8.55
CA GLN A 817 -22.62 -11.86 7.66
C GLN A 817 -23.97 -11.28 7.22
N ALA A 818 -24.05 -9.95 7.07
CA ALA A 818 -25.30 -9.22 6.82
C ALA A 818 -26.08 -9.73 5.59
N ALA A 819 -25.38 -10.18 4.54
CA ALA A 819 -25.97 -10.74 3.32
C ALA A 819 -26.53 -12.16 3.51
N TRP A 820 -26.24 -12.85 4.62
CA TRP A 820 -26.53 -14.26 4.84
C TRP A 820 -27.61 -14.49 5.89
N GLN A 821 -28.22 -15.66 5.81
CA GLN A 821 -29.15 -16.21 6.82
C GLN A 821 -29.16 -17.74 6.74
N HIS A 822 -29.59 -18.43 7.79
CA HIS A 822 -29.91 -19.85 7.69
C HIS A 822 -31.15 -20.09 6.81
N PRO A 823 -31.33 -21.28 6.24
CA PRO A 823 -32.50 -21.59 5.41
C PRO A 823 -33.86 -21.38 6.11
N ASP A 824 -33.89 -21.42 7.42
CA ASP A 824 -35.07 -21.16 8.26
C ASP A 824 -35.21 -19.66 8.66
N GLY A 825 -34.40 -18.79 8.14
CA GLY A 825 -34.41 -17.34 8.38
C GLY A 825 -33.69 -16.88 9.65
N ARG A 826 -33.08 -17.79 10.43
CA ARG A 826 -32.28 -17.41 11.60
C ARG A 826 -31.05 -16.62 11.19
N THR A 827 -30.59 -15.72 12.07
CA THR A 827 -29.31 -15.03 11.95
C THR A 827 -28.15 -16.03 11.83
N PRO A 828 -27.15 -15.76 10.99
CA PRO A 828 -25.96 -16.60 10.87
C PRO A 828 -25.25 -16.78 12.22
N GLU A 829 -24.77 -17.98 12.46
CA GLU A 829 -24.00 -18.35 13.66
C GLU A 829 -22.58 -18.87 13.31
N TRP A 830 -22.16 -18.74 12.06
CA TRP A 830 -20.81 -19.14 11.66
C TRP A 830 -19.80 -18.19 12.30
N PRO A 831 -18.79 -18.69 13.03
CA PRO A 831 -17.74 -17.83 13.59
C PRO A 831 -17.06 -17.02 12.50
N VAL A 832 -16.82 -15.72 12.76
CA VAL A 832 -16.05 -14.84 11.91
C VAL A 832 -14.81 -14.38 12.67
N SER A 833 -13.64 -14.59 12.08
CA SER A 833 -12.36 -14.11 12.59
C SER A 833 -11.43 -13.83 11.42
N ASP A 834 -10.65 -12.77 11.51
CA ASP A 834 -9.62 -12.40 10.50
C ASP A 834 -10.17 -12.26 9.07
N GLY A 835 -11.43 -11.82 8.92
CA GLY A 835 -12.07 -11.70 7.61
C GLY A 835 -12.56 -13.02 7.01
N GLU A 836 -12.54 -14.11 7.77
CA GLU A 836 -12.95 -15.45 7.36
C GLU A 836 -14.19 -15.90 8.14
N MET A 837 -15.17 -16.52 7.50
CA MET A 837 -16.27 -17.22 8.17
C MET A 837 -16.07 -18.73 8.11
N GLU A 838 -16.18 -19.41 9.25
CA GLU A 838 -16.01 -20.87 9.37
C GLU A 838 -17.36 -21.58 9.53
N ILE A 839 -17.56 -22.66 8.75
CA ILE A 839 -18.79 -23.47 8.81
C ILE A 839 -19.13 -23.88 10.26
N SER A 840 -20.37 -23.58 10.66
CA SER A 840 -20.92 -23.97 11.97
C SER A 840 -22.46 -23.87 12.02
N GLY A 841 -23.14 -24.89 12.47
CA GLY A 841 -24.57 -24.83 12.85
C GLY A 841 -25.57 -24.86 11.70
N GLY A 842 -25.20 -25.35 10.54
CA GLY A 842 -26.05 -25.57 9.36
C GLY A 842 -25.76 -24.64 8.19
N ASP A 843 -26.37 -24.93 7.04
CA ASP A 843 -26.20 -24.17 5.80
C ASP A 843 -26.44 -22.67 5.99
N LEU A 844 -25.72 -21.85 5.23
CA LEU A 844 -26.06 -20.44 5.04
C LEU A 844 -26.52 -20.20 3.61
N ARG A 845 -27.49 -19.30 3.43
CA ARG A 845 -27.91 -18.84 2.11
C ARG A 845 -27.98 -17.31 2.09
N THR A 846 -27.83 -16.74 0.91
CA THR A 846 -28.00 -15.29 0.72
C THR A 846 -29.46 -14.89 0.99
N LYS A 847 -29.66 -13.70 1.57
CA LYS A 847 -30.98 -13.08 1.70
C LYS A 847 -31.54 -12.71 0.33
N GLN A 848 -30.67 -12.20 -0.56
CA GLN A 848 -30.98 -11.87 -1.95
C GLN A 848 -30.92 -13.10 -2.84
N GLY A 849 -31.88 -13.23 -3.80
CA GLY A 849 -31.83 -14.20 -4.88
C GLY A 849 -31.25 -13.59 -6.15
N PHE A 850 -30.64 -14.43 -7.01
CA PHE A 850 -30.02 -14.05 -8.26
C PHE A 850 -30.55 -14.91 -9.42
N GLN A 851 -30.64 -14.33 -10.60
CA GLN A 851 -31.10 -15.06 -11.82
C GLN A 851 -29.92 -15.52 -12.62
N ASP A 852 -29.31 -14.67 -13.41
CA ASP A 852 -28.06 -14.92 -14.10
C ASP A 852 -26.94 -14.13 -13.42
N PHE A 853 -25.80 -14.72 -13.22
CA PHE A 853 -24.74 -14.06 -12.48
C PHE A 853 -23.37 -14.68 -12.71
N ARG A 854 -22.33 -13.92 -12.38
CA ARG A 854 -21.02 -14.46 -12.02
C ARG A 854 -20.89 -14.48 -10.50
N ALA A 855 -20.29 -15.52 -9.95
CA ALA A 855 -19.97 -15.62 -8.53
C ALA A 855 -18.50 -15.93 -8.35
N HIS A 856 -17.91 -15.33 -7.35
CA HIS A 856 -16.57 -15.66 -6.87
C HIS A 856 -16.68 -16.14 -5.44
N VAL A 857 -15.99 -17.23 -5.12
CA VAL A 857 -15.96 -17.82 -3.78
C VAL A 857 -14.54 -18.25 -3.46
N GLU A 858 -13.93 -17.66 -2.44
CA GLU A 858 -12.69 -18.19 -1.87
C GLU A 858 -13.01 -19.12 -0.71
N PHE A 859 -12.40 -20.31 -0.72
CA PHE A 859 -12.59 -21.31 0.33
C PHE A 859 -11.27 -21.96 0.74
N TRP A 860 -11.22 -22.37 2.01
CA TRP A 860 -10.06 -23.02 2.61
C TRP A 860 -10.47 -24.34 3.26
N LEU A 861 -9.72 -25.39 2.98
CA LEU A 861 -9.99 -26.73 3.45
C LEU A 861 -9.05 -27.13 4.59
N PRO A 862 -9.55 -27.71 5.70
CA PRO A 862 -8.70 -28.22 6.75
C PRO A 862 -7.92 -29.46 6.29
N ASN A 863 -6.71 -29.64 6.79
CA ASN A 863 -5.95 -30.86 6.62
C ASN A 863 -6.49 -31.96 7.53
N LEU A 864 -7.19 -32.93 6.96
CA LEU A 864 -7.81 -34.02 7.69
C LEU A 864 -6.88 -35.26 7.78
N PRO A 865 -7.05 -36.14 8.81
CA PRO A 865 -6.27 -37.36 8.92
C PRO A 865 -6.39 -38.23 7.65
N PRO A 866 -5.33 -38.97 7.28
CA PRO A 866 -5.30 -39.75 6.03
C PRO A 866 -6.32 -40.92 5.97
N ASP A 867 -6.93 -41.28 7.07
CA ASP A 867 -7.97 -42.30 7.15
C ASP A 867 -9.38 -41.75 6.88
N VAL A 868 -9.53 -40.42 6.81
CA VAL A 868 -10.75 -39.76 6.33
C VAL A 868 -10.74 -39.79 4.80
N THR A 869 -11.73 -40.48 4.21
CA THR A 869 -11.75 -40.71 2.76
C THR A 869 -13.13 -40.46 2.14
N GLY A 870 -13.18 -40.28 0.83
CA GLY A 870 -14.43 -40.09 0.07
C GLY A 870 -15.13 -38.79 0.49
N GLN A 871 -16.44 -38.81 0.58
CA GLN A 871 -17.25 -37.62 0.85
C GLN A 871 -17.12 -37.04 2.27
N ASP A 872 -16.32 -37.66 3.13
CA ASP A 872 -16.01 -37.11 4.47
C ASP A 872 -14.77 -36.19 4.45
N ARG A 873 -14.07 -36.07 3.31
CA ARG A 873 -12.84 -35.28 3.18
C ARG A 873 -13.15 -33.80 2.94
N ALA A 874 -13.29 -33.03 4.02
CA ALA A 874 -13.52 -31.58 3.98
C ALA A 874 -14.62 -31.19 2.97
N ASN A 875 -15.81 -31.73 3.15
CA ASN A 875 -16.94 -31.62 2.25
C ASN A 875 -17.77 -30.36 2.49
N SER A 876 -18.11 -29.66 1.41
CA SER A 876 -19.09 -28.58 1.32
C SER A 876 -19.55 -28.41 -0.14
N GLY A 877 -20.36 -27.40 -0.44
CA GLY A 877 -20.80 -27.09 -1.78
C GLY A 877 -21.29 -25.65 -1.93
N VAL A 878 -21.08 -25.08 -3.11
CA VAL A 878 -21.65 -23.82 -3.51
C VAL A 878 -22.88 -24.09 -4.36
N TYR A 879 -24.06 -23.82 -3.82
CA TYR A 879 -25.32 -24.03 -4.51
C TYR A 879 -25.77 -22.74 -5.23
N LEU A 880 -25.88 -22.79 -6.54
CA LEU A 880 -26.40 -21.73 -7.38
C LEU A 880 -27.93 -21.81 -7.37
N GLN A 881 -28.61 -20.75 -6.98
CA GLN A 881 -30.06 -20.72 -6.78
C GLN A 881 -30.62 -21.80 -5.82
N GLU A 882 -29.77 -22.29 -4.86
CA GLU A 882 -30.11 -23.46 -4.02
C GLU A 882 -30.40 -24.75 -4.80
N ARG A 883 -30.18 -24.77 -6.14
CA ARG A 883 -30.59 -25.85 -7.05
C ARG A 883 -29.43 -26.63 -7.64
N TYR A 884 -28.33 -25.94 -7.95
CA TYR A 884 -27.20 -26.53 -8.69
C TYR A 884 -25.93 -26.38 -7.87
N GLU A 885 -25.34 -27.47 -7.50
CA GLU A 885 -24.16 -27.52 -6.65
C GLU A 885 -22.88 -27.61 -7.46
N VAL A 886 -21.92 -26.77 -7.17
CA VAL A 886 -20.51 -26.95 -7.47
C VAL A 886 -19.83 -27.47 -6.22
N GLN A 887 -19.35 -28.72 -6.30
CA GLN A 887 -18.82 -29.47 -5.17
C GLN A 887 -17.53 -28.87 -4.61
N ILE A 888 -17.43 -28.77 -3.30
CA ILE A 888 -16.19 -28.53 -2.56
C ILE A 888 -15.80 -29.78 -1.81
N LEU A 889 -14.59 -30.28 -2.03
CA LEU A 889 -14.04 -31.48 -1.40
C LEU A 889 -12.51 -31.39 -1.39
N ASP A 890 -11.83 -32.04 -0.47
CA ASP A 890 -10.39 -32.22 -0.58
C ASP A 890 -10.08 -33.34 -1.61
N SER A 891 -9.86 -32.95 -2.85
CA SER A 891 -9.45 -33.82 -3.95
C SER A 891 -7.96 -33.64 -4.31
N TYR A 892 -7.15 -33.05 -3.43
CA TYR A 892 -5.73 -32.82 -3.70
C TYR A 892 -4.98 -34.13 -3.93
N GLY A 893 -4.32 -34.23 -5.09
CA GLY A 893 -3.55 -35.39 -5.49
C GLY A 893 -4.39 -36.55 -6.07
N ASP A 894 -5.73 -36.42 -6.12
CA ASP A 894 -6.57 -37.42 -6.75
C ASP A 894 -6.42 -37.39 -8.27
N THR A 895 -6.29 -38.56 -8.86
CA THR A 895 -6.16 -38.75 -10.31
C THR A 895 -7.46 -39.19 -10.97
N THR A 896 -8.47 -39.52 -10.19
CA THR A 896 -9.79 -39.94 -10.69
C THR A 896 -10.73 -38.75 -10.64
N LEU A 897 -11.31 -38.40 -11.77
CA LEU A 897 -12.31 -37.34 -11.88
C LEU A 897 -13.69 -38.00 -11.87
N ALA A 898 -14.52 -37.66 -10.90
CA ALA A 898 -15.88 -38.17 -10.76
C ALA A 898 -16.86 -37.00 -10.56
N ASP A 899 -18.14 -37.24 -10.80
CA ASP A 899 -19.20 -36.25 -10.70
C ASP A 899 -19.60 -35.91 -9.26
N ASN A 900 -18.85 -36.40 -8.29
CA ASN A 900 -18.94 -36.09 -6.87
C ASN A 900 -17.61 -35.64 -6.23
N GLU A 901 -16.58 -35.39 -7.02
CA GLU A 901 -15.31 -34.81 -6.61
C GLU A 901 -15.35 -33.28 -6.63
N ALA A 902 -14.31 -32.62 -6.05
CA ALA A 902 -14.21 -31.18 -6.06
C ALA A 902 -14.30 -30.60 -7.47
N GLY A 903 -14.95 -29.45 -7.61
CA GLY A 903 -15.19 -28.81 -8.91
C GLY A 903 -16.29 -29.46 -9.75
N ALA A 904 -16.84 -30.61 -9.38
CA ALA A 904 -17.92 -31.23 -10.12
C ALA A 904 -19.22 -30.40 -10.06
N ILE A 905 -19.99 -30.40 -11.15
CA ILE A 905 -21.43 -30.11 -11.10
C ILE A 905 -22.07 -31.38 -10.53
N TYR A 906 -22.36 -31.35 -9.24
CA TYR A 906 -22.60 -32.53 -8.39
C TYR A 906 -23.65 -33.47 -9.01
N THR A 907 -23.29 -34.74 -9.16
CA THR A 907 -24.09 -35.80 -9.79
C THR A 907 -24.50 -35.56 -11.26
N LYS A 908 -23.93 -34.54 -11.88
CA LYS A 908 -24.22 -34.21 -13.28
C LYS A 908 -23.00 -34.33 -14.21
N LYS A 909 -21.87 -33.74 -13.80
CA LYS A 909 -20.65 -33.73 -14.61
C LYS A 909 -19.41 -33.64 -13.72
N ALA A 910 -18.46 -34.57 -13.95
CA ALA A 910 -17.11 -34.45 -13.39
C ALA A 910 -16.36 -33.23 -13.93
N PRO A 911 -15.44 -32.60 -13.16
CA PRO A 911 -14.60 -31.55 -13.70
C PRO A 911 -13.71 -32.10 -14.83
N ASP A 912 -13.37 -31.28 -15.82
CA ASP A 912 -12.53 -31.68 -16.95
C ASP A 912 -11.06 -31.89 -16.52
N VAL A 913 -10.64 -31.26 -15.45
CA VAL A 913 -9.31 -31.38 -14.83
C VAL A 913 -9.40 -31.16 -13.33
N ASN A 914 -8.55 -31.84 -12.54
CA ASN A 914 -8.39 -31.56 -11.11
C ASN A 914 -7.44 -30.40 -10.91
N ALA A 915 -7.96 -29.27 -10.43
CA ALA A 915 -7.21 -28.06 -10.16
C ALA A 915 -7.01 -27.81 -8.63
N ALA A 916 -7.20 -28.85 -7.79
CA ALA A 916 -7.06 -28.75 -6.33
C ALA A 916 -5.63 -28.37 -5.93
N THR A 917 -5.50 -27.43 -5.01
CA THR A 917 -4.27 -27.18 -4.24
C THR A 917 -4.28 -27.97 -2.94
N ALA A 918 -3.13 -28.04 -2.25
CA ALA A 918 -3.02 -28.76 -0.98
C ALA A 918 -4.00 -28.18 0.05
N PRO A 919 -4.56 -29.02 0.97
CA PRO A 919 -5.26 -28.51 2.15
C PRO A 919 -4.46 -27.43 2.88
N GLU A 920 -5.14 -26.57 3.64
CA GLU A 920 -4.57 -25.40 4.33
C GLU A 920 -4.08 -24.30 3.38
N THR A 921 -4.49 -24.34 2.10
CA THR A 921 -4.31 -23.25 1.15
C THR A 921 -5.67 -22.72 0.67
N TRP A 922 -5.73 -21.43 0.37
CA TRP A 922 -6.94 -20.82 -0.19
C TRP A 922 -7.12 -21.27 -1.64
N GLN A 923 -8.35 -21.59 -2.00
CA GLN A 923 -8.78 -21.98 -3.33
C GLN A 923 -9.91 -21.07 -3.81
N THR A 924 -10.09 -20.94 -5.11
CA THR A 924 -11.09 -20.07 -5.71
C THR A 924 -12.01 -20.82 -6.67
N TYR A 925 -13.30 -20.52 -6.59
CA TYR A 925 -14.25 -20.78 -7.67
C TYR A 925 -14.72 -19.45 -8.28
N ASP A 926 -14.54 -19.29 -9.59
CA ASP A 926 -15.17 -18.27 -10.40
C ASP A 926 -16.24 -18.97 -11.28
N ILE A 927 -17.51 -18.71 -10.99
CA ILE A 927 -18.64 -19.41 -11.58
C ILE A 927 -19.45 -18.45 -12.43
N THR A 928 -19.66 -18.75 -13.70
CA THR A 928 -20.67 -18.08 -14.53
C THR A 928 -21.90 -18.96 -14.62
N PHE A 929 -23.03 -18.42 -14.16
CA PHE A 929 -24.31 -19.12 -14.10
C PHE A 929 -25.36 -18.41 -14.93
N ARG A 930 -26.05 -19.17 -15.80
CA ARG A 930 -27.25 -18.77 -16.48
C ARG A 930 -28.41 -19.70 -16.07
N ALA A 931 -29.42 -19.11 -15.48
CA ALA A 931 -30.58 -19.87 -14.98
C ALA A 931 -31.37 -20.54 -16.10
N ALA A 932 -32.06 -21.62 -15.79
CA ALA A 932 -33.03 -22.27 -16.68
C ALA A 932 -34.12 -21.27 -17.10
N ARG A 933 -34.59 -21.40 -18.36
CA ARG A 933 -35.63 -20.53 -18.87
C ARG A 933 -36.99 -21.25 -18.90
N TYR A 934 -38.03 -20.45 -18.72
CA TYR A 934 -39.40 -20.96 -18.65
C TYR A 934 -40.34 -20.11 -19.53
N ASP A 935 -41.37 -20.72 -20.07
CA ASP A 935 -42.44 -20.00 -20.75
C ASP A 935 -43.48 -19.43 -19.75
N ALA A 936 -44.39 -18.62 -20.22
CA ALA A 936 -45.44 -18.02 -19.38
C ALA A 936 -46.39 -19.05 -18.71
N ALA A 937 -46.41 -20.29 -19.15
CA ALA A 937 -47.16 -21.38 -18.53
C ALA A 937 -46.31 -22.16 -17.49
N GLY A 938 -45.04 -21.77 -17.26
CA GLY A 938 -44.14 -22.37 -16.30
C GLY A 938 -43.44 -23.64 -16.81
N ASN A 939 -43.47 -23.89 -18.12
CA ASN A 939 -42.74 -25.02 -18.69
C ASN A 939 -41.29 -24.61 -18.98
N LYS A 940 -40.32 -25.45 -18.59
CA LYS A 940 -38.93 -25.19 -18.89
C LYS A 940 -38.68 -25.23 -20.43
N THR A 941 -38.03 -24.19 -20.93
CA THR A 941 -37.70 -24.00 -22.33
C THR A 941 -36.23 -24.14 -22.64
N GLU A 942 -35.36 -23.81 -21.68
CA GLU A 942 -33.90 -23.99 -21.77
C GLU A 942 -33.35 -24.48 -20.41
N ASP A 943 -32.31 -25.33 -20.49
CA ASP A 943 -31.60 -25.81 -19.32
C ASP A 943 -30.73 -24.73 -18.75
N ALA A 944 -30.43 -24.79 -17.43
CA ALA A 944 -29.42 -23.96 -16.83
C ALA A 944 -28.04 -24.25 -17.43
N ARG A 945 -27.18 -23.23 -17.46
CA ARG A 945 -25.81 -23.35 -17.97
C ARG A 945 -24.80 -22.88 -16.95
N ILE A 946 -23.70 -23.64 -16.80
CA ILE A 946 -22.67 -23.40 -15.76
C ILE A 946 -21.29 -23.48 -16.41
N SER A 947 -20.47 -22.43 -16.17
CA SER A 947 -19.03 -22.47 -16.37
C SER A 947 -18.35 -22.32 -15.02
N VAL A 948 -17.27 -23.06 -14.77
CA VAL A 948 -16.48 -22.99 -13.52
C VAL A 948 -15.01 -22.86 -13.86
N VAL A 949 -14.36 -21.86 -13.30
CA VAL A 949 -12.91 -21.71 -13.26
C VAL A 949 -12.48 -21.99 -11.83
N TRP A 950 -11.65 -22.99 -11.62
CA TRP A 950 -11.14 -23.41 -10.32
C TRP A 950 -9.64 -23.13 -10.24
N ASN A 951 -9.23 -22.28 -9.30
CA ASN A 951 -7.82 -21.84 -9.15
C ASN A 951 -7.21 -21.33 -10.47
N GLY A 952 -8.00 -20.57 -11.26
CA GLY A 952 -7.60 -20.02 -12.54
C GLY A 952 -7.65 -21.01 -13.72
N VAL A 953 -8.07 -22.27 -13.50
CA VAL A 953 -8.18 -23.31 -14.52
C VAL A 953 -9.64 -23.55 -14.85
N THR A 954 -10.04 -23.47 -16.12
CA THR A 954 -11.40 -23.79 -16.55
C THR A 954 -11.65 -25.29 -16.42
N VAL A 955 -12.59 -25.68 -15.54
CA VAL A 955 -12.98 -27.07 -15.28
C VAL A 955 -14.34 -27.42 -15.85
N HIS A 956 -15.17 -26.41 -16.16
CA HIS A 956 -16.40 -26.51 -16.92
C HIS A 956 -16.55 -25.28 -17.83
N ASP A 957 -16.94 -25.49 -19.06
CA ASP A 957 -17.22 -24.42 -20.02
C ASP A 957 -18.63 -24.56 -20.59
N ASP A 958 -19.51 -23.63 -20.24
CA ASP A 958 -20.91 -23.49 -20.70
C ASP A 958 -21.72 -24.81 -20.70
N VAL A 959 -21.63 -25.60 -19.63
CA VAL A 959 -22.27 -26.92 -19.49
C VAL A 959 -23.76 -26.76 -19.25
N ALA A 960 -24.58 -27.38 -20.10
CA ALA A 960 -26.03 -27.45 -19.89
C ALA A 960 -26.38 -28.48 -18.81
N VAL A 961 -27.22 -28.09 -17.83
CA VAL A 961 -27.62 -28.91 -16.69
C VAL A 961 -29.14 -29.14 -16.76
N ASP A 962 -29.54 -30.36 -17.01
CA ASP A 962 -30.93 -30.79 -17.34
C ASP A 962 -31.88 -30.80 -16.11
N GLY A 963 -31.42 -30.47 -14.94
CA GLY A 963 -32.20 -30.43 -13.68
C GLY A 963 -31.35 -30.17 -12.48
N ALA A 964 -31.98 -29.95 -11.34
CA ALA A 964 -31.29 -29.75 -10.09
C ALA A 964 -30.28 -30.86 -9.76
N THR A 965 -29.19 -30.51 -9.10
CA THR A 965 -28.17 -31.46 -8.62
C THR A 965 -28.65 -32.23 -7.38
N GLY A 966 -27.92 -33.24 -6.97
CA GLY A 966 -28.21 -33.98 -5.74
C GLY A 966 -28.31 -33.04 -4.54
N GLY A 967 -29.42 -33.11 -3.77
CA GLY A 967 -29.63 -32.23 -2.62
C GLY A 967 -30.10 -30.80 -2.95
N GLY A 968 -30.21 -30.45 -4.22
CA GLY A 968 -30.71 -29.15 -4.65
C GLY A 968 -32.24 -29.02 -4.56
N ALA A 969 -32.73 -27.80 -4.43
CA ALA A 969 -34.15 -27.46 -4.50
C ALA A 969 -34.71 -27.73 -5.91
N ALA A 970 -36.03 -27.81 -6.02
CA ALA A 970 -36.65 -27.97 -7.31
C ALA A 970 -36.39 -26.77 -8.24
N GLU A 971 -36.20 -27.05 -9.55
CA GLU A 971 -36.08 -25.97 -10.53
C GLU A 971 -37.36 -25.15 -10.63
N GLY A 972 -37.22 -23.90 -10.98
CA GLY A 972 -38.33 -22.98 -11.18
C GLY A 972 -37.89 -21.66 -11.80
N PRO A 973 -38.86 -20.85 -12.25
CA PRO A 973 -38.59 -19.62 -12.98
C PRO A 973 -38.04 -18.46 -12.12
N THR A 974 -38.20 -18.55 -10.79
CA THR A 974 -37.79 -17.49 -9.87
C THR A 974 -36.29 -17.48 -9.61
N ALA A 975 -35.76 -16.27 -9.35
CA ALA A 975 -34.43 -16.10 -8.79
C ALA A 975 -34.27 -16.93 -7.49
N GLY A 976 -33.08 -17.42 -7.23
CA GLY A 976 -32.79 -18.21 -6.03
C GLY A 976 -31.52 -17.75 -5.33
N ALA A 977 -31.42 -18.09 -4.06
CA ALA A 977 -30.28 -17.73 -3.23
C ALA A 977 -29.03 -18.55 -3.60
N ILE A 978 -27.84 -17.98 -3.34
CA ILE A 978 -26.62 -18.78 -3.26
C ILE A 978 -26.55 -19.39 -1.86
N LYS A 979 -26.25 -20.69 -1.80
CA LYS A 979 -26.15 -21.39 -0.53
C LYS A 979 -24.76 -22.01 -0.37
N LEU A 980 -24.19 -21.84 0.79
CA LEU A 980 -22.97 -22.52 1.25
C LEU A 980 -23.39 -23.67 2.18
N GLN A 981 -22.95 -24.88 1.87
CA GLN A 981 -23.40 -26.09 2.56
C GLN A 981 -22.55 -26.36 3.81
N ASP A 982 -23.21 -26.71 4.92
CA ASP A 982 -22.57 -27.31 6.09
C ASP A 982 -22.67 -28.84 6.01
N HIS A 983 -21.55 -29.50 5.74
CA HIS A 983 -21.45 -30.95 5.72
C HIS A 983 -20.64 -31.48 6.94
N GLY A 984 -20.45 -30.64 7.96
CA GLY A 984 -19.77 -31.01 9.22
C GLY A 984 -18.26 -30.75 9.22
N SER A 985 -17.67 -30.34 8.11
CA SER A 985 -16.25 -29.98 8.02
C SER A 985 -16.01 -28.48 8.32
N LYS A 986 -14.86 -28.18 8.91
CA LYS A 986 -14.47 -26.81 9.29
C LYS A 986 -13.86 -26.07 8.10
N ILE A 987 -14.66 -25.85 7.07
CA ILE A 987 -14.26 -25.10 5.89
C ILE A 987 -14.43 -23.62 6.20
N ARG A 988 -13.50 -22.80 5.70
CA ARG A 988 -13.57 -21.35 5.84
C ARG A 988 -13.81 -20.70 4.49
N TYR A 989 -14.52 -19.57 4.50
CA TYR A 989 -14.83 -18.77 3.33
C TYR A 989 -14.42 -17.32 3.55
N ARG A 990 -13.97 -16.67 2.49
CA ARG A 990 -13.71 -15.22 2.44
C ARG A 990 -13.96 -14.70 1.03
N ASN A 991 -13.98 -13.40 0.85
CA ASN A 991 -14.09 -12.74 -0.46
C ASN A 991 -15.17 -13.38 -1.34
N VAL A 992 -16.42 -13.45 -0.85
CA VAL A 992 -17.55 -14.01 -1.59
C VAL A 992 -18.37 -12.89 -2.19
N TRP A 993 -18.49 -12.85 -3.52
CA TRP A 993 -19.29 -11.84 -4.20
C TRP A 993 -20.01 -12.40 -5.43
N VAL A 994 -21.02 -11.65 -5.89
CA VAL A 994 -21.82 -11.93 -7.08
C VAL A 994 -21.92 -10.69 -7.97
N GLU A 995 -21.76 -10.88 -9.27
CA GLU A 995 -22.03 -9.89 -10.30
C GLU A 995 -23.26 -10.34 -11.09
N PRO A 996 -24.46 -9.71 -10.90
CA PRO A 996 -25.62 -10.05 -11.71
C PRO A 996 -25.38 -9.78 -13.20
N LEU A 997 -25.77 -10.73 -14.04
CA LEU A 997 -25.73 -10.61 -15.51
C LEU A 997 -27.15 -10.27 -15.96
N GLY A 998 -27.40 -9.04 -16.42
CA GLY A 998 -28.70 -8.51 -16.77
C GLY A 998 -29.35 -9.10 -18.00
#